data_7a239c48d6011197a81df7dba5fdd2a5
#
_entry.id   7a239c48d6011197a81df7dba5fdd2a5
#
_cell.length_a   1.000
_cell.length_b   1.000
_cell.length_c   1.000
_cell.angle_alpha   90.00
_cell.angle_beta   90.00
_cell.angle_gamma   90.00
#
_symmetry.space_group_name_H-M   'P 1'
#
loop_
_entity.id
_entity.type
_entity.pdbx_description
1 polymer ?
#
loop_
_entity_poly.entity_id
_entity_poly.type
_entity_poly.pdbx_seq_one_letter_code
_entity_poly.pdbx_strand_id
1 'polypeptide(L)'
;MTETTTGPVSRADLLALTPDTLTALANRGLVKRATKELDAGTAPSLTTEPDTTVRARFDDGITAVLPPGVGLDNGSCSCAAPGVCRHLVALVLAYQRDAGAGTDGAPVPVPVTDWSPGSTDDRALADALGARTLAVARRTFERGYGALVHRPTAERPEPWVELPTCTVRFPVPGEIAYALTDAAAAVRDEMVALAVWAFRVADEAGTEDRSTTVQVGGRPTARPTARPELDAAAALADELLREGVAHAGPVLRGALARAGDALAAGSLHWPAGAVAELTGQLAAYADRAAHYRPELVAALLTEVHARRRAAAVPGALGTREAGDTPLRRVRLTALGCRVRGTAEALVAEVYFAHPGAGSVLVLRGEWTADGQELNGHRLATRRVLSTSLSALATGSLVSESVRRTASRALTITRGRLGTTSITPVGAAWTQLPEPLLVRDLSALTARWRGRPPRLIRPRVEAESVRVVALSEVGSIGYDPAEQCLEAHVRDAAGTSAVLTSAYRPECPGALDALADALGSGATHISGSVHRSGGGIVIDPIAVLTPAGVTVPDLAAGDGSTALAAAGSRSPDPLTAALDEAISALAAAAHSGLSRPTAPTRSRIDKAATALSRTGLARAAALLRAFLNALDGQAESGRTAAWLEAQLHLLVSSELRAAES
;
A
#
# COMPACT_ATOMS: atom_id res chain seq x y z
N MET A 1 -11.57 -27.40 -57.06
CA MET A 1 -12.45 -26.77 -56.06
C MET A 1 -12.17 -27.49 -54.76
N THR A 2 -11.32 -26.91 -53.96
CA THR A 2 -10.95 -27.42 -52.60
C THR A 2 -11.84 -26.65 -51.62
N GLU A 3 -12.82 -27.34 -51.06
CA GLU A 3 -13.63 -26.84 -49.95
C GLU A 3 -12.72 -26.71 -48.73
N THR A 4 -12.47 -25.48 -48.34
CA THR A 4 -11.82 -25.17 -47.06
C THR A 4 -12.88 -25.35 -45.97
N THR A 5 -12.82 -26.48 -45.27
CA THR A 5 -13.64 -26.74 -44.09
C THR A 5 -13.14 -25.81 -43.00
N THR A 6 -13.81 -24.68 -42.84
CA THR A 6 -13.61 -23.77 -41.72
C THR A 6 -14.17 -24.50 -40.47
N GLY A 7 -13.31 -25.04 -39.63
CA GLY A 7 -13.70 -25.60 -38.33
C GLY A 7 -14.45 -24.53 -37.50
N PRO A 8 -15.28 -24.94 -36.53
CA PRO A 8 -16.02 -23.99 -35.72
C PRO A 8 -15.07 -23.03 -35.01
N VAL A 9 -15.24 -21.74 -35.27
CA VAL A 9 -14.45 -20.68 -34.64
C VAL A 9 -14.78 -20.70 -33.13
N SER A 10 -13.81 -21.12 -32.34
CA SER A 10 -13.97 -21.25 -30.89
C SER A 10 -13.93 -19.86 -30.22
N ARG A 11 -14.84 -19.60 -29.28
CA ARG A 11 -14.85 -18.42 -28.39
C ARG A 11 -13.82 -18.59 -27.28
N ALA A 12 -12.55 -18.31 -27.60
CA ALA A 12 -11.42 -18.43 -26.66
C ALA A 12 -11.62 -17.54 -25.40
N ASP A 13 -12.28 -16.39 -25.56
CA ASP A 13 -12.64 -15.48 -24.48
C ASP A 13 -13.54 -16.15 -23.43
N LEU A 14 -14.58 -16.88 -23.86
CA LEU A 14 -15.46 -17.60 -22.93
C LEU A 14 -14.77 -18.77 -22.25
N LEU A 15 -13.85 -19.44 -22.95
CA LEU A 15 -13.07 -20.56 -22.40
C LEU A 15 -12.03 -20.09 -21.38
N ALA A 16 -11.52 -18.85 -21.49
CA ALA A 16 -10.57 -18.27 -20.56
C ALA A 16 -11.21 -17.79 -19.23
N LEU A 17 -12.54 -17.71 -19.14
CA LEU A 17 -13.23 -17.25 -17.93
C LEU A 17 -13.19 -18.33 -16.83
N THR A 18 -12.33 -18.13 -15.84
CA THR A 18 -12.26 -19.02 -14.68
C THR A 18 -13.48 -18.85 -13.75
N PRO A 19 -13.79 -19.82 -12.87
CA PRO A 19 -14.84 -19.67 -11.85
C PRO A 19 -14.66 -18.43 -10.96
N ASP A 20 -13.41 -18.05 -10.66
CA ASP A 20 -13.10 -16.86 -9.89
C ASP A 20 -13.36 -15.58 -10.70
N THR A 21 -13.02 -15.57 -11.98
CA THR A 21 -13.33 -14.46 -12.90
C THR A 21 -14.83 -14.30 -13.05
N LEU A 22 -15.58 -15.37 -13.26
CA LEU A 22 -17.05 -15.35 -13.31
C LEU A 22 -17.66 -14.86 -12.00
N THR A 23 -17.08 -15.26 -10.86
CA THR A 23 -17.53 -14.78 -9.54
C THR A 23 -17.27 -13.28 -9.38
N ALA A 24 -16.18 -12.74 -9.92
CA ALA A 24 -15.86 -11.32 -9.88
C ALA A 24 -16.76 -10.49 -10.85
N LEU A 25 -17.06 -11.03 -12.03
CA LEU A 25 -17.94 -10.38 -13.03
C LEU A 25 -19.42 -10.39 -12.64
N ALA A 26 -19.89 -11.49 -12.05
CA ALA A 26 -21.30 -11.66 -11.67
C ALA A 26 -21.48 -11.51 -10.15
N ASN A 27 -21.47 -12.61 -9.45
CA ASN A 27 -21.31 -12.81 -8.00
C ASN A 27 -21.29 -14.31 -7.69
N ARG A 28 -20.76 -14.67 -6.51
CA ARG A 28 -20.63 -16.08 -6.08
C ARG A 28 -21.98 -16.83 -6.03
N GLY A 29 -23.07 -16.12 -5.70
CA GLY A 29 -24.40 -16.73 -5.61
C GLY A 29 -24.92 -17.16 -6.97
N LEU A 30 -24.77 -16.30 -7.99
CA LEU A 30 -25.19 -16.60 -9.37
C LEU A 30 -24.35 -17.73 -9.97
N VAL A 31 -23.02 -17.72 -9.76
CA VAL A 31 -22.14 -18.79 -10.24
C VAL A 31 -22.50 -20.12 -9.61
N LYS A 32 -22.62 -20.19 -8.27
CA LYS A 32 -23.04 -21.43 -7.57
C LYS A 32 -24.39 -21.94 -8.04
N ARG A 33 -25.35 -21.04 -8.27
CA ARG A 33 -26.69 -21.42 -8.73
C ARG A 33 -26.65 -21.97 -10.15
N ALA A 34 -25.96 -21.28 -11.07
CA ALA A 34 -25.80 -21.74 -12.44
C ALA A 34 -25.07 -23.09 -12.51
N THR A 35 -23.98 -23.25 -11.73
CA THR A 35 -23.27 -24.54 -11.65
C THR A 35 -24.18 -25.66 -11.17
N LYS A 36 -24.95 -25.42 -10.08
CA LYS A 36 -25.88 -26.42 -9.54
C LYS A 36 -26.99 -26.81 -10.53
N GLU A 37 -27.51 -25.84 -11.28
CA GLU A 37 -28.53 -26.09 -12.31
C GLU A 37 -27.97 -26.97 -13.44
N LEU A 38 -26.73 -26.67 -13.89
CA LEU A 38 -26.04 -27.49 -14.89
C LEU A 38 -25.70 -28.90 -14.39
N ASP A 39 -25.28 -29.03 -13.11
CA ASP A 39 -24.99 -30.34 -12.49
C ASP A 39 -26.25 -31.19 -12.30
N ALA A 40 -27.42 -30.56 -12.17
CA ALA A 40 -28.71 -31.23 -12.11
C ALA A 40 -29.25 -31.64 -13.49
N GLY A 41 -28.48 -31.41 -14.57
CA GLY A 41 -28.86 -31.78 -15.94
C GLY A 41 -29.74 -30.74 -16.65
N THR A 42 -29.97 -29.57 -16.07
CA THR A 42 -30.73 -28.47 -16.68
C THR A 42 -29.82 -27.57 -17.52
N ALA A 43 -29.16 -28.16 -18.52
CA ALA A 43 -28.30 -27.40 -19.42
C ALA A 43 -29.11 -26.72 -20.54
N PRO A 44 -28.83 -25.45 -20.88
CA PRO A 44 -29.48 -24.79 -22.01
C PRO A 44 -28.99 -25.37 -23.33
N SER A 45 -29.84 -25.33 -24.37
CA SER A 45 -29.38 -25.60 -25.73
C SER A 45 -28.55 -24.44 -26.24
N LEU A 46 -27.32 -24.71 -26.69
CA LEU A 46 -26.43 -23.71 -27.24
C LEU A 46 -26.46 -23.68 -28.75
N THR A 47 -26.38 -22.48 -29.32
CA THR A 47 -26.24 -22.24 -30.76
C THR A 47 -25.17 -21.16 -30.95
N THR A 48 -24.16 -21.44 -31.77
CA THR A 48 -23.15 -20.45 -32.17
C THR A 48 -23.49 -19.95 -33.57
N GLU A 49 -23.69 -18.65 -33.71
CA GLU A 49 -23.96 -17.99 -34.97
C GLU A 49 -22.69 -17.82 -35.82
N PRO A 50 -22.76 -17.54 -37.14
CA PRO A 50 -21.59 -17.39 -38.00
C PRO A 50 -20.63 -16.24 -37.58
N ASP A 51 -21.14 -15.23 -36.89
CA ASP A 51 -20.39 -14.11 -36.32
C ASP A 51 -19.80 -14.44 -34.94
N THR A 52 -19.87 -15.71 -34.52
CA THR A 52 -19.45 -16.21 -33.21
C THR A 52 -20.31 -15.79 -32.02
N THR A 53 -21.45 -15.16 -32.25
CA THR A 53 -22.44 -14.89 -31.19
C THR A 53 -22.96 -16.22 -30.62
N VAL A 54 -22.85 -16.37 -29.27
CA VAL A 54 -23.38 -17.55 -28.58
C VAL A 54 -24.76 -17.25 -28.02
N ARG A 55 -25.71 -18.09 -28.33
CA ARG A 55 -27.08 -18.03 -27.85
C ARG A 55 -27.41 -19.27 -27.03
N ALA A 56 -27.95 -19.07 -25.85
CA ALA A 56 -28.44 -20.13 -24.98
C ALA A 56 -29.95 -20.04 -24.82
N ARG A 57 -30.65 -21.14 -25.05
CA ARG A 57 -32.09 -21.28 -24.83
C ARG A 57 -32.34 -22.22 -23.67
N PHE A 58 -33.05 -21.75 -22.68
CA PHE A 58 -33.37 -22.48 -21.44
C PHE A 58 -34.77 -23.09 -21.52
N ASP A 59 -35.03 -24.14 -20.76
CA ASP A 59 -36.33 -24.86 -20.72
C ASP A 59 -37.50 -23.97 -20.23
N ASP A 60 -37.16 -22.93 -19.42
CA ASP A 60 -38.12 -21.94 -18.94
C ASP A 60 -38.48 -20.87 -20.01
N GLY A 61 -38.05 -21.06 -21.27
CA GLY A 61 -38.29 -20.16 -22.38
C GLY A 61 -37.38 -18.93 -22.42
N ILE A 62 -36.47 -18.77 -21.44
CA ILE A 62 -35.51 -17.66 -21.40
C ILE A 62 -34.43 -17.87 -22.47
N THR A 63 -34.05 -16.77 -23.13
CA THR A 63 -32.95 -16.75 -24.10
C THR A 63 -31.89 -15.77 -23.64
N ALA A 64 -30.64 -16.23 -23.53
CA ALA A 64 -29.46 -15.40 -23.27
C ALA A 64 -28.58 -15.34 -24.53
N VAL A 65 -27.99 -14.18 -24.83
CA VAL A 65 -27.19 -13.95 -26.04
C VAL A 65 -25.92 -13.18 -25.65
N LEU A 66 -24.77 -13.66 -26.11
CA LEU A 66 -23.48 -13.04 -25.87
C LEU A 66 -22.68 -12.91 -27.18
N PRO A 67 -22.68 -11.70 -27.80
CA PRO A 67 -21.90 -11.42 -28.99
C PRO A 67 -20.38 -11.44 -28.69
N PRO A 68 -19.51 -11.61 -29.70
CA PRO A 68 -18.07 -11.49 -29.52
C PRO A 68 -17.67 -10.07 -29.12
N GLY A 69 -16.59 -9.94 -28.32
CA GLY A 69 -16.08 -8.65 -27.84
C GLY A 69 -16.97 -7.92 -26.82
N VAL A 70 -18.04 -8.57 -26.36
CA VAL A 70 -18.99 -7.99 -25.41
C VAL A 70 -18.84 -8.68 -24.06
N GLY A 71 -18.65 -7.89 -22.99
CA GLY A 71 -18.59 -8.41 -21.62
C GLY A 71 -19.94 -8.95 -21.12
N LEU A 72 -19.91 -9.75 -20.05
CA LEU A 72 -21.12 -10.36 -19.46
C LEU A 72 -22.17 -9.33 -19.03
N ASP A 73 -21.76 -8.15 -18.62
CA ASP A 73 -22.63 -7.05 -18.19
C ASP A 73 -23.41 -6.40 -19.33
N ASN A 74 -22.90 -6.52 -20.55
CA ASN A 74 -23.53 -6.04 -21.80
C ASN A 74 -24.16 -7.17 -22.62
N GLY A 75 -24.12 -8.42 -22.15
CA GLY A 75 -24.88 -9.53 -22.74
C GLY A 75 -26.37 -9.33 -22.58
N SER A 76 -27.16 -9.75 -23.58
CA SER A 76 -28.64 -9.65 -23.52
C SER A 76 -29.26 -10.92 -22.96
N CYS A 77 -30.31 -10.76 -22.16
CA CYS A 77 -31.11 -11.87 -21.65
C CYS A 77 -32.59 -11.46 -21.58
N SER A 78 -33.48 -12.35 -21.99
CA SER A 78 -34.94 -12.10 -21.93
C SER A 78 -35.52 -12.14 -20.51
N CYS A 79 -34.69 -12.48 -19.48
CA CYS A 79 -35.11 -12.37 -18.09
C CYS A 79 -35.13 -10.91 -17.63
N ALA A 80 -36.00 -10.57 -16.68
CA ALA A 80 -36.14 -9.19 -16.16
C ALA A 80 -35.06 -8.75 -15.17
N ALA A 81 -33.94 -9.49 -15.02
CA ALA A 81 -32.90 -9.15 -14.09
C ALA A 81 -32.04 -7.97 -14.60
N PRO A 82 -31.74 -6.96 -13.79
CA PRO A 82 -30.85 -5.88 -14.18
C PRO A 82 -29.40 -6.38 -14.15
N GLY A 83 -28.64 -6.20 -15.24
CA GLY A 83 -27.24 -6.57 -15.35
C GLY A 83 -27.00 -8.07 -15.51
N VAL A 84 -25.84 -8.55 -15.05
CA VAL A 84 -25.45 -9.96 -15.18
C VAL A 84 -26.43 -10.86 -14.41
N CYS A 85 -27.05 -11.80 -15.11
CA CYS A 85 -28.00 -12.74 -14.54
C CYS A 85 -27.47 -14.19 -14.54
N ARG A 86 -28.17 -15.11 -13.85
CA ARG A 86 -27.80 -16.53 -13.80
C ARG A 86 -27.76 -17.17 -15.20
N HIS A 87 -28.57 -16.72 -16.13
CA HIS A 87 -28.66 -17.29 -17.48
C HIS A 87 -27.42 -16.95 -18.32
N LEU A 88 -26.89 -15.71 -18.21
CA LEU A 88 -25.64 -15.34 -18.85
C LEU A 88 -24.46 -16.13 -18.27
N VAL A 89 -24.43 -16.33 -16.94
CA VAL A 89 -23.41 -17.19 -16.31
C VAL A 89 -23.54 -18.64 -16.75
N ALA A 90 -24.78 -19.17 -16.79
CA ALA A 90 -25.04 -20.54 -17.23
C ALA A 90 -24.69 -20.75 -18.71
N LEU A 91 -24.89 -19.74 -19.57
CA LEU A 91 -24.45 -19.76 -20.96
C LEU A 91 -22.95 -20.02 -21.06
N VAL A 92 -22.14 -19.26 -20.32
CA VAL A 92 -20.67 -19.42 -20.34
C VAL A 92 -20.25 -20.78 -19.81
N LEU A 93 -20.79 -21.20 -18.66
CA LEU A 93 -20.46 -22.49 -18.06
C LEU A 93 -20.89 -23.68 -18.95
N ALA A 94 -22.04 -23.60 -19.61
CA ALA A 94 -22.48 -24.59 -20.56
C ALA A 94 -21.58 -24.66 -21.79
N TYR A 95 -21.19 -23.48 -22.33
CA TYR A 95 -20.25 -23.40 -23.45
C TYR A 95 -18.88 -24.04 -23.11
N GLN A 96 -18.36 -23.79 -21.91
CA GLN A 96 -17.12 -24.41 -21.43
C GLN A 96 -17.24 -25.92 -21.30
N ARG A 97 -18.39 -26.43 -20.84
CA ARG A 97 -18.64 -27.89 -20.73
C ARG A 97 -18.74 -28.56 -22.10
N ASP A 98 -19.43 -27.93 -23.05
CA ASP A 98 -19.54 -28.43 -24.41
C ASP A 98 -18.19 -28.52 -25.11
N ALA A 99 -17.35 -27.48 -24.94
CA ALA A 99 -15.99 -27.46 -25.48
C ALA A 99 -15.06 -28.46 -24.76
N GLY A 100 -15.25 -28.68 -23.46
CA GLY A 100 -14.47 -29.63 -22.64
C GLY A 100 -14.88 -31.11 -22.82
N ALA A 101 -16.09 -31.39 -23.30
CA ALA A 101 -16.56 -32.75 -23.57
C ALA A 101 -15.76 -33.47 -24.68
N GLY A 102 -14.89 -32.75 -25.41
CA GLY A 102 -13.98 -33.28 -26.43
C GLY A 102 -12.57 -33.61 -25.95
N THR A 103 -12.20 -33.32 -24.70
CA THR A 103 -10.85 -33.52 -24.17
C THR A 103 -10.90 -34.12 -22.78
N ASP A 104 -10.62 -35.42 -22.68
CA ASP A 104 -10.26 -36.08 -21.40
C ASP A 104 -8.93 -35.50 -20.90
N GLY A 105 -8.97 -34.51 -20.01
CA GLY A 105 -7.77 -33.92 -19.47
C GLY A 105 -7.97 -33.16 -18.18
N ALA A 106 -7.07 -33.39 -17.21
CA ALA A 106 -6.91 -32.59 -16.01
C ALA A 106 -6.87 -31.07 -16.34
N PRO A 107 -7.19 -30.14 -15.41
CA PRO A 107 -7.16 -28.72 -15.66
C PRO A 107 -5.77 -28.33 -16.20
N VAL A 108 -5.72 -27.97 -17.48
CA VAL A 108 -4.49 -27.51 -18.13
C VAL A 108 -4.14 -26.18 -17.46
N PRO A 109 -2.91 -26.03 -16.93
CA PRO A 109 -2.45 -24.73 -16.43
C PRO A 109 -2.65 -23.69 -17.54
N VAL A 110 -3.33 -22.59 -17.24
CA VAL A 110 -3.49 -21.49 -18.19
C VAL A 110 -2.08 -21.02 -18.56
N PRO A 111 -1.63 -21.19 -19.82
CA PRO A 111 -0.30 -20.76 -20.19
C PRO A 111 -0.18 -19.25 -19.93
N VAL A 112 0.92 -18.84 -19.30
CA VAL A 112 1.24 -17.42 -19.16
C VAL A 112 1.37 -16.87 -20.58
N THR A 113 0.35 -16.13 -21.01
CA THR A 113 0.35 -15.53 -22.36
C THR A 113 1.16 -14.24 -22.27
N ASP A 114 2.12 -14.09 -23.13
CA ASP A 114 2.92 -12.86 -23.27
C ASP A 114 2.09 -11.78 -24.00
N TRP A 115 0.94 -11.46 -23.40
CA TRP A 115 0.03 -10.44 -23.90
C TRP A 115 0.03 -9.23 -22.98
N SER A 116 0.05 -8.04 -23.61
CA SER A 116 -0.09 -6.77 -22.89
C SER A 116 -1.38 -6.05 -23.29
N PRO A 117 -2.17 -5.57 -22.32
CA PRO A 117 -3.28 -4.67 -22.59
C PRO A 117 -2.88 -3.44 -23.43
N GLY A 118 -1.62 -2.99 -23.31
CA GLY A 118 -1.05 -1.87 -24.06
C GLY A 118 -1.08 -2.03 -25.57
N SER A 119 -1.15 -3.26 -26.09
CA SER A 119 -1.28 -3.55 -27.52
C SER A 119 -2.62 -3.12 -28.13
N THR A 120 -3.65 -2.85 -27.30
CA THR A 120 -4.95 -2.36 -27.74
C THR A 120 -4.85 -0.90 -28.19
N ASP A 121 -5.20 -0.60 -29.42
CA ASP A 121 -5.20 0.77 -29.95
C ASP A 121 -6.42 1.60 -29.49
N ASP A 122 -6.38 2.91 -29.74
CA ASP A 122 -7.45 3.83 -29.30
C ASP A 122 -8.77 3.60 -30.05
N ARG A 123 -8.73 3.01 -31.26
CA ARG A 123 -9.94 2.67 -32.00
C ARG A 123 -10.65 1.49 -31.35
N ALA A 124 -9.91 0.42 -31.08
CA ALA A 124 -10.45 -0.75 -30.36
C ALA A 124 -10.95 -0.38 -28.96
N LEU A 125 -10.25 0.53 -28.25
CA LEU A 125 -10.73 1.07 -26.98
C LEU A 125 -12.03 1.86 -27.14
N ALA A 126 -12.17 2.68 -28.20
CA ALA A 126 -13.38 3.44 -28.44
C ALA A 126 -14.56 2.52 -28.80
N ASP A 127 -14.29 1.45 -29.55
CA ASP A 127 -15.31 0.45 -29.90
C ASP A 127 -15.76 -0.35 -28.66
N ALA A 128 -14.85 -0.70 -27.74
CA ALA A 128 -15.15 -1.47 -26.54
C ALA A 128 -15.76 -0.64 -25.40
N LEU A 129 -15.29 0.59 -25.17
CA LEU A 129 -15.62 1.41 -23.99
C LEU A 129 -16.46 2.64 -24.32
N GLY A 130 -16.61 2.97 -25.60
CA GLY A 130 -17.32 4.14 -26.08
C GLY A 130 -16.47 5.41 -26.20
N ALA A 131 -16.62 6.13 -27.32
CA ALA A 131 -15.83 7.34 -27.63
C ALA A 131 -16.00 8.46 -26.57
N ARG A 132 -17.18 8.58 -25.94
CA ARG A 132 -17.44 9.56 -24.87
C ARG A 132 -16.60 9.28 -23.62
N THR A 133 -16.51 8.02 -23.24
CA THR A 133 -15.68 7.56 -22.09
C THR A 133 -14.21 7.85 -22.34
N LEU A 134 -13.73 7.54 -23.55
CA LEU A 134 -12.36 7.85 -23.94
C LEU A 134 -12.05 9.35 -23.86
N ALA A 135 -12.98 10.20 -24.27
CA ALA A 135 -12.81 11.66 -24.17
C ALA A 135 -12.73 12.14 -22.70
N VAL A 136 -13.43 11.47 -21.78
CA VAL A 136 -13.30 11.75 -20.33
C VAL A 136 -11.94 11.29 -19.81
N ALA A 137 -11.54 10.07 -20.13
CA ALA A 137 -10.23 9.51 -19.73
C ALA A 137 -9.06 10.35 -20.27
N ARG A 138 -9.17 10.92 -21.48
CA ARG A 138 -8.15 11.80 -22.06
C ARG A 138 -7.87 13.04 -21.21
N ARG A 139 -8.86 13.61 -20.53
CA ARG A 139 -8.65 14.75 -19.62
C ARG A 139 -7.76 14.36 -18.42
N THR A 140 -7.92 13.13 -17.94
CA THR A 140 -7.06 12.59 -16.89
C THR A 140 -5.65 12.30 -17.43
N PHE A 141 -5.56 11.75 -18.64
CA PHE A 141 -4.29 11.55 -19.34
C PHE A 141 -3.54 12.87 -19.58
N GLU A 142 -4.23 13.93 -20.01
CA GLU A 142 -3.61 15.27 -20.23
C GLU A 142 -3.06 15.89 -18.94
N ARG A 143 -3.72 15.62 -17.80
CA ARG A 143 -3.20 16.00 -16.47
C ARG A 143 -2.01 15.16 -16.05
N GLY A 144 -1.97 13.91 -16.52
CA GLY A 144 -0.99 12.88 -16.15
C GLY A 144 -1.28 12.24 -14.79
N TYR A 145 -0.87 10.97 -14.65
CA TYR A 145 -1.00 10.18 -13.43
C TYR A 145 0.11 9.15 -13.34
N GLY A 146 0.47 8.76 -12.11
CA GLY A 146 1.36 7.63 -11.88
C GLY A 146 0.58 6.33 -11.88
N ALA A 147 1.19 5.24 -12.35
CA ALA A 147 0.60 3.90 -12.28
C ALA A 147 1.70 2.86 -12.00
N LEU A 148 1.35 1.80 -11.28
CA LEU A 148 2.22 0.65 -11.07
C LEU A 148 1.70 -0.52 -11.89
N VAL A 149 2.39 -0.84 -12.97
CA VAL A 149 2.04 -1.89 -13.93
C VAL A 149 2.68 -3.20 -13.49
N HIS A 150 1.90 -4.28 -13.48
CA HIS A 150 2.34 -5.62 -13.15
C HIS A 150 2.11 -6.56 -14.32
N ARG A 151 3.18 -7.18 -14.78
CA ARG A 151 3.14 -8.17 -15.87
C ARG A 151 2.73 -9.55 -15.34
N PRO A 152 2.18 -10.42 -16.19
CA PRO A 152 1.81 -11.79 -15.82
C PRO A 152 2.99 -12.55 -15.20
N THR A 153 2.69 -13.38 -14.20
CA THR A 153 3.63 -14.33 -13.58
C THR A 153 3.00 -15.72 -13.50
N ALA A 154 3.78 -16.75 -13.22
CA ALA A 154 3.26 -18.10 -13.05
C ALA A 154 2.24 -18.19 -11.89
N GLU A 155 2.46 -17.41 -10.81
CA GLU A 155 1.56 -17.35 -9.66
C GLU A 155 0.31 -16.48 -9.95
N ARG A 156 0.44 -15.50 -10.83
CA ARG A 156 -0.64 -14.59 -11.25
C ARG A 156 -0.58 -14.38 -12.76
N PRO A 157 -1.27 -15.21 -13.54
CA PRO A 157 -1.16 -15.20 -15.00
C PRO A 157 -1.87 -14.03 -15.68
N GLU A 158 -2.61 -13.21 -14.95
CA GLU A 158 -3.30 -12.02 -15.48
C GLU A 158 -2.47 -10.75 -15.31
N PRO A 159 -2.31 -9.90 -16.35
CA PRO A 159 -1.74 -8.56 -16.20
C PRO A 159 -2.69 -7.67 -15.40
N TRP A 160 -2.12 -6.78 -14.57
CA TRP A 160 -2.90 -5.85 -13.77
C TRP A 160 -2.15 -4.57 -13.47
N VAL A 161 -2.87 -3.51 -13.11
CA VAL A 161 -2.30 -2.20 -12.82
C VAL A 161 -2.95 -1.59 -11.59
N GLU A 162 -2.13 -1.02 -10.72
CA GLU A 162 -2.58 -0.13 -9.66
C GLU A 162 -2.57 1.31 -10.20
N LEU A 163 -3.75 1.84 -10.45
CA LEU A 163 -3.97 3.26 -10.64
C LEU A 163 -4.02 3.97 -9.27
N PRO A 164 -3.88 5.28 -9.18
CA PRO A 164 -3.86 5.98 -7.90
C PRO A 164 -5.04 5.64 -6.98
N THR A 165 -6.24 5.49 -7.54
CA THR A 165 -7.48 5.36 -6.76
C THR A 165 -8.22 4.05 -6.96
N CYS A 166 -7.75 3.16 -7.82
CA CYS A 166 -8.35 1.84 -8.06
C CYS A 166 -7.34 0.86 -8.65
N THR A 167 -7.76 -0.39 -8.79
CA THR A 167 -6.99 -1.46 -9.43
C THR A 167 -7.76 -1.99 -10.63
N VAL A 168 -7.05 -2.28 -11.73
CA VAL A 168 -7.64 -2.89 -12.93
C VAL A 168 -6.87 -4.15 -13.29
N ARG A 169 -7.57 -5.25 -13.57
CA ARG A 169 -7.02 -6.55 -13.96
C ARG A 169 -7.61 -7.00 -15.29
N PHE A 170 -6.82 -7.71 -16.08
CA PHE A 170 -7.22 -8.18 -17.40
C PHE A 170 -7.12 -9.72 -17.46
N PRO A 171 -8.16 -10.43 -17.02
CA PRO A 171 -8.12 -11.90 -16.90
C PRO A 171 -8.22 -12.63 -18.24
N VAL A 172 -8.70 -11.95 -19.29
CA VAL A 172 -8.88 -12.56 -20.62
C VAL A 172 -7.95 -11.86 -21.61
N PRO A 173 -6.95 -12.57 -22.16
CA PRO A 173 -6.04 -12.00 -23.15
C PRO A 173 -6.78 -11.51 -24.41
N GLY A 174 -6.45 -10.29 -24.84
CA GLY A 174 -7.06 -9.67 -26.03
C GLY A 174 -8.42 -9.01 -25.82
N GLU A 175 -9.11 -9.28 -24.70
CA GLU A 175 -10.51 -8.90 -24.48
C GLU A 175 -10.66 -7.87 -23.36
N ILE A 176 -10.60 -6.60 -23.71
CA ILE A 176 -10.72 -5.47 -22.76
C ILE A 176 -12.10 -5.43 -22.07
N ALA A 177 -13.16 -5.92 -22.73
CA ALA A 177 -14.50 -5.94 -22.18
C ALA A 177 -14.62 -6.74 -20.87
N TYR A 178 -13.76 -7.73 -20.65
CA TYR A 178 -13.72 -8.53 -19.42
C TYR A 178 -12.82 -7.96 -18.33
N ALA A 179 -12.29 -6.74 -18.51
CA ALA A 179 -11.47 -6.11 -17.48
C ALA A 179 -12.23 -6.00 -16.14
N LEU A 180 -11.55 -6.38 -15.07
CA LEU A 180 -12.06 -6.32 -13.70
C LEU A 180 -11.49 -5.10 -12.99
N THR A 181 -12.32 -4.36 -12.27
CA THR A 181 -11.89 -3.24 -11.43
C THR A 181 -12.69 -3.18 -10.14
N ASP A 182 -12.07 -2.63 -9.10
CA ASP A 182 -12.74 -2.28 -7.85
C ASP A 182 -13.48 -0.93 -7.94
N ALA A 183 -13.31 -0.16 -9.01
CA ALA A 183 -14.06 1.06 -9.25
C ALA A 183 -15.56 0.79 -9.51
N ALA A 184 -16.40 1.75 -9.13
CA ALA A 184 -17.84 1.68 -9.39
C ALA A 184 -18.14 1.66 -10.90
N ALA A 185 -19.25 1.02 -11.29
CA ALA A 185 -19.66 0.85 -12.69
C ALA A 185 -19.68 2.17 -13.48
N ALA A 186 -20.08 3.28 -12.84
CA ALA A 186 -20.16 4.59 -13.50
C ALA A 186 -18.81 5.14 -13.98
N VAL A 187 -17.70 4.68 -13.42
CA VAL A 187 -16.34 5.14 -13.78
C VAL A 187 -15.43 3.99 -14.26
N ARG A 188 -15.96 2.76 -14.31
CA ARG A 188 -15.24 1.54 -14.69
C ARG A 188 -14.46 1.72 -16.00
N ASP A 189 -15.17 2.10 -17.05
CA ASP A 189 -14.62 2.15 -18.41
C ASP A 189 -13.56 3.25 -18.56
N GLU A 190 -13.70 4.38 -17.83
CA GLU A 190 -12.65 5.39 -17.73
C GLU A 190 -11.38 4.78 -17.11
N MET A 191 -11.51 4.05 -16.01
CA MET A 191 -10.36 3.43 -15.33
C MET A 191 -9.71 2.36 -16.19
N VAL A 192 -10.48 1.59 -16.95
CA VAL A 192 -9.96 0.60 -17.91
C VAL A 192 -9.14 1.28 -19.01
N ALA A 193 -9.61 2.38 -19.58
CA ALA A 193 -8.85 3.14 -20.59
C ALA A 193 -7.53 3.67 -20.02
N LEU A 194 -7.54 4.24 -18.80
CA LEU A 194 -6.32 4.69 -18.11
C LEU A 194 -5.34 3.53 -17.87
N ALA A 195 -5.86 2.37 -17.51
CA ALA A 195 -5.07 1.16 -17.29
C ALA A 195 -4.35 0.69 -18.57
N VAL A 196 -5.06 0.66 -19.70
CA VAL A 196 -4.47 0.30 -21.01
C VAL A 196 -3.37 1.27 -21.41
N TRP A 197 -3.58 2.57 -21.23
CA TRP A 197 -2.54 3.57 -21.51
C TRP A 197 -1.33 3.45 -20.58
N ALA A 198 -1.51 3.01 -19.34
CA ALA A 198 -0.40 2.73 -18.44
C ALA A 198 0.46 1.55 -18.92
N PHE A 199 -0.19 0.47 -19.39
CA PHE A 199 0.52 -0.64 -20.01
C PHE A 199 1.27 -0.23 -21.26
N ARG A 200 0.67 0.60 -22.13
CA ARG A 200 1.33 1.10 -23.35
C ARG A 200 2.63 1.85 -23.02
N VAL A 201 2.60 2.73 -22.03
CA VAL A 201 3.81 3.45 -21.58
C VAL A 201 4.86 2.49 -21.00
N ALA A 202 4.44 1.46 -20.25
CA ALA A 202 5.35 0.46 -19.72
C ALA A 202 5.98 -0.40 -20.83
N ASP A 203 5.23 -0.71 -21.89
CA ASP A 203 5.70 -1.47 -23.05
C ASP A 203 6.68 -0.65 -23.89
N GLU A 204 6.40 0.65 -24.11
CA GLU A 204 7.30 1.57 -24.80
C GLU A 204 8.63 1.78 -24.03
N ALA A 205 8.60 1.72 -22.71
CA ALA A 205 9.80 1.83 -21.88
C ALA A 205 10.72 0.59 -21.96
N GLY A 206 10.24 -0.53 -22.51
CA GLY A 206 11.03 -1.76 -22.74
C GLY A 206 11.55 -2.42 -21.47
N THR A 207 10.96 -2.16 -20.31
CA THR A 207 11.40 -2.75 -19.04
C THR A 207 10.89 -4.19 -18.95
N GLU A 208 11.80 -5.14 -18.73
CA GLU A 208 11.48 -6.56 -18.47
C GLU A 208 11.06 -6.81 -17.01
N ASP A 209 11.03 -5.77 -16.19
CA ASP A 209 10.68 -5.88 -14.79
C ASP A 209 9.22 -6.34 -14.60
N ARG A 210 9.01 -7.27 -13.69
CA ARG A 210 7.68 -7.81 -13.35
C ARG A 210 6.71 -6.75 -12.85
N SER A 211 7.23 -5.66 -12.30
CA SER A 211 6.46 -4.52 -11.79
C SER A 211 7.19 -3.23 -12.11
N THR A 212 6.54 -2.31 -12.83
CA THR A 212 7.15 -1.06 -13.28
C THR A 212 6.26 0.12 -12.92
N THR A 213 6.83 1.14 -12.27
CA THR A 213 6.13 2.40 -12.05
C THR A 213 6.29 3.29 -13.29
N VAL A 214 5.17 3.73 -13.85
CA VAL A 214 5.15 4.59 -15.03
C VAL A 214 4.43 5.90 -14.75
N GLN A 215 4.86 6.97 -15.44
CA GLN A 215 4.13 8.22 -15.51
C GLN A 215 3.40 8.30 -16.85
N VAL A 216 2.09 8.32 -16.80
CA VAL A 216 1.22 8.29 -17.97
C VAL A 216 0.71 9.67 -18.29
N GLY A 217 0.87 10.13 -19.53
CA GLY A 217 0.40 11.42 -20.00
C GLY A 217 1.05 12.61 -19.28
N GLY A 218 0.35 13.72 -19.28
CA GLY A 218 0.87 15.00 -18.81
C GLY A 218 1.75 15.66 -19.87
N ARG A 219 1.86 16.98 -19.85
CA ARG A 219 2.80 17.68 -20.73
C ARG A 219 4.23 17.31 -20.37
N PRO A 220 5.07 16.90 -21.33
CA PRO A 220 6.50 16.82 -21.09
C PRO A 220 6.99 18.21 -20.67
N THR A 221 7.29 18.40 -19.42
CA THR A 221 7.95 19.63 -19.00
C THR A 221 9.41 19.50 -19.39
N ALA A 222 9.79 20.11 -20.52
CA ALA A 222 11.15 20.12 -21.06
C ALA A 222 12.20 20.83 -20.18
N ARG A 223 11.82 21.24 -18.98
CA ARG A 223 12.69 21.73 -17.88
C ARG A 223 12.01 21.41 -16.55
N PRO A 224 12.77 21.11 -15.49
CA PRO A 224 12.22 21.10 -14.14
C PRO A 224 11.60 22.48 -13.92
N THR A 225 10.27 22.57 -13.95
CA THR A 225 9.57 23.80 -13.59
C THR A 225 10.03 24.17 -12.19
N ALA A 226 10.57 25.38 -12.02
CA ALA A 226 10.88 25.91 -10.70
C ALA A 226 9.65 25.70 -9.82
N ARG A 227 9.86 25.09 -8.65
CA ARG A 227 8.80 24.81 -7.68
C ARG A 227 9.10 25.65 -6.44
N PRO A 228 8.71 26.92 -6.45
CA PRO A 228 9.09 27.87 -5.41
C PRO A 228 8.66 27.42 -4.01
N GLU A 229 7.55 26.69 -3.90
CA GLU A 229 7.06 26.15 -2.64
C GLU A 229 8.01 25.09 -2.07
N LEU A 230 8.55 24.23 -2.93
CA LEU A 230 9.51 23.19 -2.53
C LEU A 230 10.89 23.77 -2.22
N ASP A 231 11.30 24.79 -2.98
CA ASP A 231 12.54 25.52 -2.71
C ASP A 231 12.45 26.30 -1.39
N ALA A 232 11.31 26.91 -1.11
CA ALA A 232 11.07 27.62 0.16
C ALA A 232 11.06 26.64 1.36
N ALA A 233 10.41 25.49 1.23
CA ALA A 233 10.42 24.46 2.27
C ALA A 233 11.84 23.91 2.53
N ALA A 234 12.63 23.69 1.47
CA ALA A 234 14.02 23.25 1.61
C ALA A 234 14.89 24.34 2.28
N ALA A 235 14.68 25.62 1.97
CA ALA A 235 15.42 26.70 2.62
C ALA A 235 15.11 26.81 4.13
N LEU A 236 13.84 26.59 4.53
CA LEU A 236 13.46 26.53 5.95
C LEU A 236 14.01 25.28 6.64
N ALA A 237 14.11 24.15 5.94
CA ALA A 237 14.78 22.96 6.44
C ALA A 237 16.27 23.20 6.66
N ASP A 238 16.95 23.94 5.76
CA ASP A 238 18.33 24.38 5.92
C ASP A 238 18.50 25.33 7.12
N GLU A 239 17.53 26.24 7.34
CA GLU A 239 17.52 27.13 8.49
C GLU A 239 17.39 26.34 9.80
N LEU A 240 16.44 25.41 9.86
CA LEU A 240 16.27 24.52 11.02
C LEU A 240 17.53 23.70 11.30
N LEU A 241 18.17 23.18 10.26
CA LEU A 241 19.42 22.40 10.40
C LEU A 241 20.58 23.28 10.94
N ARG A 242 20.64 24.55 10.53
CA ARG A 242 21.66 25.49 11.03
C ARG A 242 21.43 25.87 12.48
N GLU A 243 20.20 26.23 12.84
CA GLU A 243 19.84 26.64 14.18
C GLU A 243 19.77 25.48 15.18
N GLY A 244 19.26 24.33 14.72
CA GLY A 244 18.96 23.16 15.51
C GLY A 244 17.56 23.18 16.11
N VAL A 245 17.01 21.97 16.34
CA VAL A 245 15.70 21.80 16.97
C VAL A 245 15.64 22.43 18.36
N ALA A 246 16.71 22.30 19.11
CA ALA A 246 16.82 22.86 20.46
C ALA A 246 16.63 24.39 20.51
N HIS A 247 16.85 25.09 19.40
CA HIS A 247 16.78 26.54 19.30
C HIS A 247 15.67 27.01 18.35
N ALA A 248 14.89 26.09 17.75
CA ALA A 248 13.81 26.41 16.82
C ALA A 248 12.69 27.21 17.49
N GLY A 249 12.70 28.53 17.29
CA GLY A 249 11.71 29.44 17.84
C GLY A 249 10.32 29.32 17.17
N PRO A 250 9.30 29.99 17.76
CA PRO A 250 7.92 29.93 17.23
C PRO A 250 7.80 30.51 15.81
N VAL A 251 8.67 31.44 15.43
CA VAL A 251 8.69 32.06 14.08
C VAL A 251 9.06 31.02 13.03
N LEU A 252 10.12 30.27 13.23
CA LEU A 252 10.55 29.20 12.30
C LEU A 252 9.52 28.06 12.24
N ARG A 253 8.97 27.67 13.39
CA ARG A 253 7.89 26.64 13.42
C ARG A 253 6.66 27.10 12.63
N GLY A 254 6.24 28.36 12.80
CA GLY A 254 5.14 28.94 12.04
C GLY A 254 5.45 29.10 10.55
N ALA A 255 6.70 29.38 10.17
CA ALA A 255 7.11 29.43 8.77
C ALA A 255 7.07 28.03 8.12
N LEU A 256 7.54 26.99 8.80
CA LEU A 256 7.46 25.61 8.34
C LEU A 256 6.01 25.13 8.17
N ALA A 257 5.13 25.46 9.11
CA ALA A 257 3.69 25.15 8.98
C ALA A 257 3.10 25.77 7.72
N ARG A 258 3.32 27.08 7.50
CA ARG A 258 2.85 27.75 6.28
C ARG A 258 3.47 27.18 4.99
N ALA A 259 4.74 26.75 5.03
CA ALA A 259 5.36 26.08 3.89
C ALA A 259 4.69 24.73 3.60
N GLY A 260 4.29 23.98 4.63
CA GLY A 260 3.50 22.75 4.50
C GLY A 260 2.16 23.02 3.82
N ASP A 261 1.43 24.07 4.23
CA ASP A 261 0.17 24.47 3.62
C ASP A 261 0.36 24.89 2.15
N ALA A 262 1.42 25.65 1.84
CA ALA A 262 1.74 26.06 0.48
C ALA A 262 2.08 24.86 -0.42
N LEU A 263 2.83 23.88 0.08
CA LEU A 263 3.11 22.63 -0.63
C LEU A 263 1.83 21.85 -0.91
N ALA A 264 0.93 21.76 0.07
CA ALA A 264 -0.37 21.07 -0.10
C ALA A 264 -1.25 21.81 -1.15
N ALA A 265 -1.32 23.14 -1.10
CA ALA A 265 -2.02 23.95 -2.08
C ALA A 265 -1.42 23.79 -3.49
N GLY A 266 -0.10 23.61 -3.60
CA GLY A 266 0.62 23.31 -4.85
C GLY A 266 0.49 21.84 -5.30
N SER A 267 -0.32 21.02 -4.62
CA SER A 267 -0.48 19.56 -4.88
C SER A 267 0.83 18.77 -4.73
N LEU A 268 1.75 19.26 -3.90
CA LEU A 268 3.01 18.59 -3.56
C LEU A 268 2.81 17.75 -2.27
N HIS A 269 1.93 16.76 -2.35
CA HIS A 269 1.38 16.06 -1.17
C HIS A 269 2.43 15.35 -0.32
N TRP A 270 3.44 14.71 -0.95
CA TRP A 270 4.45 13.98 -0.18
C TRP A 270 5.41 14.91 0.56
N PRO A 271 5.97 15.97 -0.05
CA PRO A 271 6.71 16.99 0.69
C PRO A 271 5.88 17.68 1.77
N ALA A 272 4.59 18.00 1.49
CA ALA A 272 3.69 18.57 2.49
C ALA A 272 3.55 17.65 3.72
N GLY A 273 3.35 16.35 3.50
CA GLY A 273 3.30 15.36 4.58
C GLY A 273 4.60 15.28 5.37
N ALA A 274 5.77 15.37 4.72
CA ALA A 274 7.06 15.37 5.40
C ALA A 274 7.23 16.62 6.29
N VAL A 275 6.85 17.80 5.78
CA VAL A 275 6.89 19.06 6.54
C VAL A 275 5.88 19.06 7.69
N ALA A 276 4.68 18.51 7.51
CA ALA A 276 3.69 18.39 8.57
C ALA A 276 4.20 17.48 9.72
N GLU A 277 4.80 16.33 9.40
CA GLU A 277 5.39 15.44 10.40
C GLU A 277 6.60 16.09 11.10
N LEU A 278 7.43 16.82 10.35
CA LEU A 278 8.53 17.60 10.93
C LEU A 278 8.00 18.64 11.92
N THR A 279 6.95 19.37 11.56
CA THR A 279 6.30 20.35 12.47
C THR A 279 5.74 19.67 13.71
N GLY A 280 5.16 18.47 13.57
CA GLY A 280 4.70 17.64 14.69
C GLY A 280 5.85 17.23 15.63
N GLN A 281 7.01 16.86 15.10
CA GLN A 281 8.19 16.55 15.92
C GLN A 281 8.74 17.79 16.65
N LEU A 282 8.70 18.96 16.01
CA LEU A 282 9.10 20.22 16.68
C LEU A 282 8.13 20.59 17.83
N ALA A 283 6.84 20.33 17.66
CA ALA A 283 5.86 20.49 18.72
C ALA A 283 6.12 19.48 19.85
N ALA A 284 6.33 18.19 19.51
CA ALA A 284 6.66 17.14 20.47
C ALA A 284 7.88 17.47 21.32
N TYR A 285 8.92 18.05 20.71
CA TYR A 285 10.09 18.53 21.45
C TYR A 285 9.74 19.67 22.41
N ALA A 286 9.01 20.68 21.95
CA ALA A 286 8.59 21.82 22.77
C ALA A 286 7.76 21.37 23.98
N ASP A 287 6.86 20.40 23.78
CA ASP A 287 5.96 19.84 24.78
C ASP A 287 6.64 18.76 25.65
N ARG A 288 7.91 18.45 25.40
CA ARG A 288 8.68 17.36 26.05
C ARG A 288 7.98 16.00 25.95
N ALA A 289 7.32 15.75 24.83
CA ALA A 289 6.58 14.54 24.59
C ALA A 289 7.51 13.33 24.31
N ALA A 290 7.16 12.17 24.85
CA ALA A 290 7.97 10.95 24.75
C ALA A 290 8.16 10.44 23.30
N HIS A 291 7.31 10.87 22.36
CA HIS A 291 7.41 10.48 20.96
C HIS A 291 8.33 11.37 20.11
N TYR A 292 9.01 12.34 20.72
CA TYR A 292 10.06 13.09 20.03
C TYR A 292 11.25 12.19 19.69
N ARG A 293 11.69 12.21 18.43
CA ARG A 293 12.84 11.42 17.96
C ARG A 293 13.75 12.25 17.07
N PRO A 294 14.98 12.54 17.51
CA PRO A 294 15.94 13.33 16.72
C PRO A 294 16.29 12.65 15.39
N GLU A 295 16.36 11.31 15.33
CA GLU A 295 16.61 10.56 14.11
C GLU A 295 15.51 10.75 13.08
N LEU A 296 14.24 10.82 13.53
CA LEU A 296 13.12 11.10 12.64
C LEU A 296 13.17 12.51 12.09
N VAL A 297 13.51 13.50 12.91
CA VAL A 297 13.72 14.89 12.45
C VAL A 297 14.80 14.94 11.37
N ALA A 298 15.95 14.31 11.61
CA ALA A 298 17.06 14.25 10.64
C ALA A 298 16.63 13.56 9.33
N ALA A 299 15.86 12.48 9.41
CA ALA A 299 15.32 11.79 8.26
C ALA A 299 14.32 12.66 7.47
N LEU A 300 13.41 13.39 8.15
CA LEU A 300 12.45 14.28 7.52
C LEU A 300 13.10 15.48 6.83
N LEU A 301 14.12 16.08 7.44
CA LEU A 301 14.93 17.13 6.80
C LEU A 301 15.58 16.59 5.52
N THR A 302 16.16 15.40 5.60
CA THR A 302 16.75 14.73 4.42
C THR A 302 15.70 14.40 3.37
N GLU A 303 14.51 13.98 3.77
CA GLU A 303 13.40 13.66 2.85
C GLU A 303 12.96 14.89 2.02
N VAL A 304 12.81 16.05 2.63
CA VAL A 304 12.46 17.29 1.91
C VAL A 304 13.48 17.58 0.79
N HIS A 305 14.77 17.47 1.11
CA HIS A 305 15.84 17.67 0.12
C HIS A 305 15.94 16.55 -0.91
N ALA A 306 15.73 15.29 -0.51
CA ALA A 306 15.72 14.15 -1.44
C ALA A 306 14.60 14.29 -2.47
N ARG A 307 13.38 14.66 -2.03
CA ARG A 307 12.25 14.91 -2.94
C ARG A 307 12.48 16.10 -3.85
N ARG A 308 13.14 17.16 -3.36
CA ARG A 308 13.55 18.30 -4.19
C ARG A 308 14.54 17.87 -5.27
N ARG A 309 15.55 17.05 -4.95
CA ARG A 309 16.49 16.50 -5.93
C ARG A 309 15.81 15.54 -6.92
N ALA A 310 14.84 14.77 -6.45
CA ALA A 310 14.09 13.79 -7.24
C ALA A 310 12.81 14.37 -7.86
N ALA A 311 12.67 15.70 -7.99
CA ALA A 311 11.44 16.34 -8.46
C ALA A 311 11.00 15.93 -9.88
N ALA A 312 11.91 15.41 -10.69
CA ALA A 312 11.65 14.85 -12.02
C ALA A 312 11.25 13.36 -11.99
N VAL A 313 11.44 12.67 -10.85
CA VAL A 313 11.12 11.25 -10.72
C VAL A 313 9.59 11.09 -10.55
N PRO A 314 8.94 10.25 -11.36
CA PRO A 314 7.51 9.99 -11.23
C PRO A 314 7.13 9.54 -9.83
N GLY A 315 6.06 10.11 -9.27
CA GLY A 315 5.55 9.77 -7.95
C GLY A 315 6.31 10.35 -6.75
N ALA A 316 7.49 10.96 -6.93
CA ALA A 316 8.29 11.49 -5.82
C ALA A 316 7.62 12.64 -5.06
N LEU A 317 6.77 13.42 -5.70
CA LEU A 317 6.15 14.61 -5.15
C LEU A 317 4.65 14.50 -4.88
N GLY A 318 3.97 13.49 -5.43
CA GLY A 318 2.50 13.38 -5.35
C GLY A 318 1.78 14.56 -6.01
N THR A 319 2.33 15.11 -7.09
CA THR A 319 1.87 16.36 -7.72
C THR A 319 0.58 16.27 -8.52
N ARG A 320 0.04 15.08 -8.70
CA ARG A 320 -1.13 14.85 -9.57
C ARG A 320 -1.99 13.75 -9.00
N GLU A 321 -2.33 13.88 -7.72
CA GLU A 321 -3.25 12.93 -7.15
C GLU A 321 -4.62 13.06 -7.84
N ALA A 322 -5.09 11.95 -8.38
CA ALA A 322 -6.47 11.84 -8.77
C ALA A 322 -7.34 12.05 -7.54
N GLY A 323 -8.50 12.68 -7.71
CA GLY A 323 -9.51 12.73 -6.66
C GLY A 323 -9.88 11.32 -6.20
N ASP A 324 -10.78 11.23 -5.23
CA ASP A 324 -11.27 9.95 -4.78
C ASP A 324 -12.14 9.26 -5.85
N THR A 325 -12.06 7.93 -5.91
CA THR A 325 -12.89 7.10 -6.81
C THR A 325 -13.93 6.35 -5.99
N PRO A 326 -15.22 6.40 -6.40
CA PRO A 326 -16.24 5.54 -5.79
C PRO A 326 -15.91 4.08 -6.11
N LEU A 327 -15.91 3.25 -5.07
CA LEU A 327 -15.67 1.82 -5.23
C LEU A 327 -17.01 1.09 -5.46
N ARG A 328 -16.94 0.00 -6.18
CA ARG A 328 -18.02 -1.00 -6.27
C ARG A 328 -18.25 -1.58 -4.86
N ARG A 329 -19.36 -2.28 -4.64
CA ARG A 329 -19.60 -3.00 -3.39
C ARG A 329 -18.34 -3.72 -2.92
N VAL A 330 -17.75 -3.24 -1.84
CA VAL A 330 -16.50 -3.76 -1.31
C VAL A 330 -16.75 -4.67 -0.10
N ARG A 331 -15.93 -5.70 0.00
CA ARG A 331 -15.79 -6.50 1.21
C ARG A 331 -14.38 -6.29 1.76
N LEU A 332 -14.30 -5.68 2.92
CA LEU A 332 -13.05 -5.33 3.58
C LEU A 332 -12.90 -6.17 4.85
N THR A 333 -11.70 -6.68 5.09
CA THR A 333 -11.35 -7.43 6.31
C THR A 333 -10.48 -6.56 7.19
N ALA A 334 -10.91 -6.26 8.42
CA ALA A 334 -10.11 -5.46 9.34
C ALA A 334 -8.80 -6.18 9.69
N LEU A 335 -7.74 -5.39 9.72
CA LEU A 335 -6.37 -5.78 10.10
C LEU A 335 -5.95 -5.16 11.44
N GLY A 336 -6.88 -4.51 12.15
CA GLY A 336 -6.64 -3.84 13.40
C GLY A 336 -6.74 -2.33 13.30
N CYS A 337 -6.32 -1.66 14.37
CA CYS A 337 -6.38 -0.21 14.52
C CYS A 337 -5.10 0.30 15.17
N ARG A 338 -4.62 1.45 14.71
CA ARG A 338 -3.53 2.21 15.33
C ARG A 338 -4.08 3.54 15.83
N VAL A 339 -3.70 3.91 17.05
CA VAL A 339 -4.09 5.17 17.67
C VAL A 339 -2.86 6.06 17.82
N ARG A 340 -2.98 7.33 17.45
CA ARG A 340 -1.90 8.32 17.53
C ARG A 340 -2.45 9.66 17.98
N GLY A 341 -1.61 10.48 18.56
CA GLY A 341 -1.95 11.84 18.94
C GLY A 341 -1.50 12.18 20.35
N THR A 342 -2.27 13.00 21.04
CA THR A 342 -2.03 13.44 22.41
C THR A 342 -3.27 13.20 23.25
N ALA A 343 -3.16 13.38 24.58
CA ALA A 343 -4.31 13.28 25.47
C ALA A 343 -5.46 14.24 25.12
N GLU A 344 -5.18 15.30 24.34
CA GLU A 344 -6.16 16.31 23.92
C GLU A 344 -6.83 15.96 22.59
N ALA A 345 -6.12 15.28 21.68
CA ALA A 345 -6.64 14.91 20.36
C ALA A 345 -6.02 13.59 19.87
N LEU A 346 -6.87 12.62 19.59
CA LEU A 346 -6.46 11.30 19.07
C LEU A 346 -7.02 11.05 17.69
N VAL A 347 -6.21 10.41 16.87
CA VAL A 347 -6.58 9.86 15.56
C VAL A 347 -6.49 8.34 15.64
N ALA A 348 -7.59 7.67 15.29
CA ALA A 348 -7.58 6.22 15.12
C ALA A 348 -7.60 5.89 13.61
N GLU A 349 -6.70 5.02 13.20
CA GLU A 349 -6.56 4.52 11.84
C GLU A 349 -6.90 3.03 11.81
N VAL A 350 -8.06 2.70 11.25
CA VAL A 350 -8.47 1.30 11.05
C VAL A 350 -8.00 0.83 9.69
N TYR A 351 -7.17 -0.20 9.67
CA TYR A 351 -6.62 -0.80 8.46
C TYR A 351 -7.52 -1.93 7.98
N PHE A 352 -7.80 -1.95 6.69
CA PHE A 352 -8.63 -2.95 6.05
C PHE A 352 -7.92 -3.58 4.87
N ALA A 353 -7.84 -4.89 4.85
CA ALA A 353 -7.50 -5.64 3.64
C ALA A 353 -8.66 -5.59 2.64
N HIS A 354 -8.36 -5.26 1.39
CA HIS A 354 -9.26 -5.37 0.25
C HIS A 354 -8.82 -6.55 -0.64
N PRO A 355 -9.31 -7.77 -0.42
CA PRO A 355 -8.83 -8.96 -1.13
C PRO A 355 -8.98 -8.86 -2.65
N GLY A 356 -10.08 -8.25 -3.13
CA GLY A 356 -10.33 -8.08 -4.55
C GLY A 356 -9.30 -7.23 -5.29
N ALA A 357 -8.72 -6.23 -4.60
CA ALA A 357 -7.70 -5.34 -5.15
C ALA A 357 -6.27 -5.70 -4.71
N GLY A 358 -6.09 -6.63 -3.77
CA GLY A 358 -4.78 -6.97 -3.22
C GLY A 358 -4.11 -5.82 -2.44
N SER A 359 -4.90 -4.89 -1.92
CA SER A 359 -4.41 -3.66 -1.28
C SER A 359 -4.97 -3.48 0.14
N VAL A 360 -4.29 -2.67 0.94
CA VAL A 360 -4.77 -2.24 2.26
C VAL A 360 -5.29 -0.81 2.16
N LEU A 361 -6.42 -0.55 2.78
CA LEU A 361 -7.11 0.74 2.83
C LEU A 361 -7.25 1.20 4.28
N VAL A 362 -7.31 2.50 4.52
CA VAL A 362 -7.31 3.08 5.88
C VAL A 362 -8.52 3.97 6.09
N LEU A 363 -9.29 3.69 7.13
CA LEU A 363 -10.36 4.56 7.61
C LEU A 363 -9.88 5.34 8.82
N ARG A 364 -9.94 6.67 8.76
CA ARG A 364 -9.52 7.56 9.85
C ARG A 364 -10.72 8.11 10.60
N GLY A 365 -10.58 8.18 11.93
CA GLY A 365 -11.49 8.88 12.82
C GLY A 365 -10.69 9.76 13.76
N GLU A 366 -11.19 10.97 14.04
CA GLU A 366 -10.54 11.95 14.89
C GLU A 366 -11.45 12.28 16.09
N TRP A 367 -10.87 12.40 17.26
CA TRP A 367 -11.56 12.78 18.49
C TRP A 367 -10.73 13.80 19.25
N THR A 368 -11.41 14.80 19.79
CA THR A 368 -10.85 15.78 20.72
C THR A 368 -11.38 15.51 22.13
N ALA A 369 -10.57 15.79 23.13
CA ALA A 369 -10.96 15.65 24.53
C ALA A 369 -12.09 16.64 24.87
N ASP A 370 -13.12 16.12 25.52
CA ASP A 370 -14.28 16.87 25.98
C ASP A 370 -14.26 17.04 27.53
N GLY A 371 -13.07 17.32 28.07
CA GLY A 371 -12.83 17.43 29.50
C GLY A 371 -12.47 16.11 30.20
N GLN A 372 -12.38 15.00 29.48
CA GLN A 372 -11.85 13.73 29.94
C GLN A 372 -10.59 13.35 29.16
N GLU A 373 -9.63 12.79 29.88
CA GLU A 373 -8.42 12.25 29.24
C GLU A 373 -8.78 11.17 28.20
N LEU A 374 -8.28 11.34 26.98
CA LEU A 374 -8.46 10.37 25.90
C LEU A 374 -7.30 9.38 25.88
N ASN A 375 -7.63 8.09 25.68
CA ASN A 375 -6.66 7.05 25.37
C ASN A 375 -7.30 6.00 24.44
N GLY A 376 -6.47 5.10 23.91
CA GLY A 376 -6.91 4.08 22.96
C GLY A 376 -8.01 3.17 23.51
N HIS A 377 -7.92 2.77 24.77
CA HIS A 377 -8.95 1.95 25.39
C HIS A 377 -10.32 2.66 25.48
N ARG A 378 -10.34 3.94 25.81
CA ARG A 378 -11.59 4.72 25.80
C ARG A 378 -12.14 4.91 24.39
N LEU A 379 -11.26 5.03 23.38
CA LEU A 379 -11.70 5.07 21.98
C LEU A 379 -12.31 3.75 21.52
N ALA A 380 -11.92 2.61 22.09
CA ALA A 380 -12.44 1.30 21.69
C ALA A 380 -13.97 1.22 21.72
N THR A 381 -14.62 1.93 22.63
CA THR A 381 -16.08 1.98 22.79
C THR A 381 -16.76 3.10 22.00
N ARG A 382 -16.00 4.07 21.49
CA ARG A 382 -16.56 5.19 20.68
C ARG A 382 -17.15 4.67 19.37
N ARG A 383 -18.25 5.27 18.97
CA ARG A 383 -18.96 4.85 17.75
C ARG A 383 -18.35 5.45 16.50
N VAL A 384 -18.05 4.55 15.56
CA VAL A 384 -17.64 4.87 14.19
C VAL A 384 -18.63 4.19 13.26
N LEU A 385 -19.22 4.94 12.35
CA LEU A 385 -20.36 4.47 11.54
C LEU A 385 -21.54 4.06 12.43
N SER A 386 -21.86 2.79 12.52
CA SER A 386 -22.97 2.28 13.34
C SER A 386 -22.51 1.35 14.47
N THR A 387 -21.18 1.17 14.65
CA THR A 387 -20.59 0.20 15.59
C THR A 387 -19.51 0.83 16.46
N SER A 388 -18.97 0.09 17.44
CA SER A 388 -17.81 0.53 18.23
C SER A 388 -16.53 0.46 17.39
N LEU A 389 -15.53 1.29 17.73
CA LEU A 389 -14.22 1.25 17.07
C LEU A 389 -13.57 -0.13 17.22
N SER A 390 -13.69 -0.79 18.38
CA SER A 390 -13.16 -2.13 18.60
C SER A 390 -13.80 -3.17 17.68
N ALA A 391 -15.12 -3.16 17.53
CA ALA A 391 -15.82 -4.08 16.63
C ALA A 391 -15.50 -3.79 15.16
N LEU A 392 -15.28 -2.52 14.80
CA LEU A 392 -14.84 -2.15 13.46
C LEU A 392 -13.41 -2.62 13.18
N ALA A 393 -12.50 -2.50 14.14
CA ALA A 393 -11.10 -2.89 14.03
C ALA A 393 -10.87 -4.41 14.00
N THR A 394 -11.87 -5.20 14.42
CA THR A 394 -11.84 -6.66 14.45
C THR A 394 -12.91 -7.31 13.57
N GLY A 395 -13.55 -6.52 12.68
CA GLY A 395 -14.68 -6.96 11.88
C GLY A 395 -14.40 -7.03 10.37
N SER A 396 -15.29 -7.69 9.65
CA SER A 396 -15.39 -7.60 8.20
C SER A 396 -16.48 -6.61 7.83
N LEU A 397 -16.13 -5.62 7.01
CA LEU A 397 -16.99 -4.54 6.55
C LEU A 397 -17.47 -4.85 5.12
N VAL A 398 -18.77 -4.82 4.89
CA VAL A 398 -19.35 -4.83 3.54
C VAL A 398 -20.08 -3.51 3.33
N SER A 399 -19.73 -2.77 2.28
CA SER A 399 -20.33 -1.46 2.00
C SER A 399 -20.41 -1.18 0.49
N GLU A 400 -21.45 -0.44 0.09
CA GLU A 400 -21.66 0.04 -1.28
C GLU A 400 -21.38 1.55 -1.42
N SER A 401 -21.05 2.23 -0.33
CA SER A 401 -20.89 3.70 -0.26
C SER A 401 -19.47 4.11 0.11
N VAL A 402 -18.47 3.45 -0.46
CA VAL A 402 -17.06 3.67 -0.15
C VAL A 402 -16.40 4.42 -1.30
N ARG A 403 -15.56 5.40 -0.96
CA ARG A 403 -14.63 6.08 -1.88
C ARG A 403 -13.20 5.88 -1.40
N ARG A 404 -12.27 5.75 -2.34
CA ARG A 404 -10.85 5.58 -2.09
C ARG A 404 -10.07 6.74 -2.67
N THR A 405 -9.17 7.32 -1.87
CA THR A 405 -8.18 8.31 -2.32
C THR A 405 -6.90 7.63 -2.83
N ALA A 406 -6.02 8.40 -3.46
CA ALA A 406 -4.71 7.92 -3.89
C ALA A 406 -3.80 7.52 -2.72
N SER A 407 -3.95 8.15 -1.55
CA SER A 407 -3.26 7.76 -0.31
C SER A 407 -3.87 6.53 0.36
N ARG A 408 -4.80 5.81 -0.33
CA ARG A 408 -5.53 4.64 0.17
C ARG A 408 -6.43 4.93 1.39
N ALA A 409 -6.73 6.20 1.64
CA ALA A 409 -7.72 6.55 2.64
C ALA A 409 -9.13 6.22 2.14
N LEU A 410 -9.97 5.73 3.06
CA LEU A 410 -11.37 5.45 2.82
C LEU A 410 -12.24 6.60 3.32
N THR A 411 -13.20 7.00 2.50
CA THR A 411 -14.33 7.82 2.92
C THR A 411 -15.61 7.00 2.75
N ILE A 412 -16.40 6.90 3.80
CA ILE A 412 -17.68 6.19 3.78
C ILE A 412 -18.79 7.24 3.87
N THR A 413 -19.55 7.39 2.80
CA THR A 413 -20.64 8.35 2.75
C THR A 413 -21.86 7.76 3.48
N ARG A 414 -22.39 8.49 4.47
CA ARG A 414 -23.65 8.14 5.13
C ARG A 414 -24.81 8.41 4.16
N GLY A 415 -25.16 7.43 3.36
CA GLY A 415 -26.32 7.51 2.45
C GLY A 415 -27.49 6.71 3.01
N ARG A 416 -28.73 7.17 2.70
CA ARG A 416 -29.98 6.47 3.08
C ARG A 416 -30.15 5.07 2.45
N LEU A 417 -29.33 4.72 1.45
CA LEU A 417 -29.48 3.51 0.64
C LEU A 417 -28.29 2.54 0.67
N GLY A 418 -27.19 2.88 1.33
CA GLY A 418 -26.02 2.00 1.41
C GLY A 418 -26.07 1.12 2.65
N THR A 419 -26.27 -0.18 2.48
CA THR A 419 -26.16 -1.13 3.59
C THR A 419 -24.68 -1.33 3.96
N THR A 420 -24.31 -0.91 5.15
CA THR A 420 -23.02 -1.24 5.76
C THR A 420 -23.24 -2.28 6.84
N SER A 421 -22.68 -3.47 6.67
CA SER A 421 -22.73 -4.53 7.66
C SER A 421 -21.34 -4.90 8.16
N ILE A 422 -21.22 -5.16 9.44
CA ILE A 422 -19.96 -5.54 10.10
C ILE A 422 -20.20 -6.88 10.81
N THR A 423 -19.31 -7.82 10.55
CA THR A 423 -19.30 -9.16 11.14
C THR A 423 -17.91 -9.47 11.70
N PRO A 424 -17.75 -10.27 12.75
CA PRO A 424 -16.43 -10.67 13.23
C PRO A 424 -15.56 -11.27 12.13
N VAL A 425 -14.25 -10.97 12.17
CA VAL A 425 -13.28 -11.42 11.15
C VAL A 425 -13.17 -12.95 11.11
N GLY A 426 -13.26 -13.64 12.25
CA GLY A 426 -13.06 -15.09 12.32
C GLY A 426 -11.74 -15.52 11.66
N ALA A 427 -11.80 -16.56 10.83
CA ALA A 427 -10.64 -17.09 10.09
C ALA A 427 -10.33 -16.32 8.78
N ALA A 428 -10.89 -15.11 8.56
CA ALA A 428 -10.74 -14.41 7.28
C ALA A 428 -9.27 -14.04 6.95
N TRP A 429 -8.41 -13.85 7.96
CA TRP A 429 -6.99 -13.57 7.73
C TRP A 429 -6.26 -14.72 7.04
N THR A 430 -6.61 -15.97 7.36
CA THR A 430 -5.98 -17.17 6.78
C THR A 430 -6.34 -17.36 5.29
N GLN A 431 -7.41 -16.68 4.83
CA GLN A 431 -7.95 -16.77 3.48
C GLN A 431 -7.59 -15.55 2.62
N LEU A 432 -6.82 -14.60 3.15
CA LEU A 432 -6.37 -13.45 2.38
C LEU A 432 -5.44 -13.92 1.24
N PRO A 433 -5.58 -13.33 0.03
CA PRO A 433 -4.67 -13.63 -1.07
C PRO A 433 -3.32 -12.94 -0.87
N GLU A 434 -2.30 -13.39 -1.58
CA GLU A 434 -1.09 -12.60 -1.78
C GLU A 434 -1.41 -11.34 -2.60
N PRO A 435 -0.76 -10.19 -2.33
CA PRO A 435 0.33 -9.96 -1.37
C PRO A 435 -0.13 -9.56 0.05
N LEU A 436 -1.42 -9.70 0.39
CA LEU A 436 -1.97 -9.29 1.69
C LEU A 436 -1.57 -10.25 2.82
N LEU A 437 -1.60 -11.56 2.56
CA LEU A 437 -1.09 -12.60 3.46
C LEU A 437 0.30 -13.03 3.01
N VAL A 438 1.27 -12.82 3.88
CA VAL A 438 2.68 -13.18 3.68
C VAL A 438 2.99 -14.44 4.45
N ARG A 439 3.43 -15.47 3.75
CA ARG A 439 3.92 -16.74 4.32
C ARG A 439 5.44 -16.86 4.24
N ASP A 440 6.06 -16.05 3.37
CA ASP A 440 7.50 -16.00 3.13
C ASP A 440 7.95 -14.52 3.09
N LEU A 441 8.54 -14.06 4.16
CA LEU A 441 9.09 -12.71 4.31
C LEU A 441 10.32 -12.50 3.42
N SER A 442 11.09 -13.56 3.14
CA SER A 442 12.24 -13.50 2.23
C SER A 442 11.77 -13.17 0.80
N ALA A 443 10.75 -13.88 0.30
CA ALA A 443 10.13 -13.58 -1.00
C ALA A 443 9.55 -12.16 -1.04
N LEU A 444 8.89 -11.69 0.03
CA LEU A 444 8.40 -10.32 0.12
C LEU A 444 9.53 -9.30 -0.01
N THR A 445 10.62 -9.49 0.73
CA THR A 445 11.75 -8.55 0.72
C THR A 445 12.54 -8.59 -0.58
N ALA A 446 12.58 -9.74 -1.27
CA ALA A 446 13.16 -9.83 -2.62
C ALA A 446 12.40 -8.96 -3.63
N ARG A 447 11.08 -8.86 -3.52
CA ARG A 447 10.24 -7.96 -4.37
C ARG A 447 10.52 -6.46 -4.11
N TRP A 448 11.14 -6.10 -3.00
CA TRP A 448 11.50 -4.71 -2.70
C TRP A 448 12.83 -4.28 -3.33
N ARG A 449 13.61 -5.24 -3.87
CA ARG A 449 14.85 -4.96 -4.59
C ARG A 449 14.57 -4.11 -5.80
N GLY A 450 14.79 -3.08 -6.12
CA GLY A 450 14.44 -2.24 -7.30
C GLY A 450 13.40 -1.17 -7.01
N ARG A 451 12.80 -1.14 -5.82
CA ARG A 451 11.98 0.00 -5.44
C ARG A 451 12.85 1.23 -5.18
N PRO A 452 12.39 2.44 -5.54
CA PRO A 452 13.07 3.67 -5.16
C PRO A 452 13.28 3.74 -3.63
N PRO A 453 14.32 4.44 -3.13
CA PRO A 453 14.52 4.65 -1.70
C PRO A 453 13.28 5.25 -1.00
N ARG A 454 13.04 4.87 0.25
CA ARG A 454 11.89 5.33 1.05
C ARG A 454 11.72 6.85 1.05
N LEU A 455 12.83 7.59 1.04
CA LEU A 455 12.85 9.06 1.03
C LEU A 455 12.10 9.71 -0.16
N ILE A 456 11.91 8.98 -1.26
CA ILE A 456 11.25 9.50 -2.47
C ILE A 456 10.04 8.68 -2.90
N ARG A 457 9.69 7.60 -2.17
CA ARG A 457 8.45 6.85 -2.42
C ARG A 457 7.21 7.65 -2.00
N PRO A 458 6.04 7.30 -2.52
CA PRO A 458 4.77 7.76 -1.97
C PRO A 458 4.69 7.51 -0.45
N ARG A 459 4.16 8.48 0.31
CA ARG A 459 3.96 8.36 1.76
C ARG A 459 2.63 7.64 2.06
N VAL A 460 2.53 6.39 1.66
CA VAL A 460 1.34 5.56 1.85
C VAL A 460 1.65 4.43 2.82
N GLU A 461 1.38 4.63 4.11
CA GLU A 461 1.68 3.64 5.16
C GLU A 461 1.01 2.30 4.89
N ALA A 462 -0.22 2.30 4.37
CA ALA A 462 -0.96 1.10 4.01
C ALA A 462 -0.23 0.20 2.99
N GLU A 463 0.76 0.73 2.24
CA GLU A 463 1.57 -0.09 1.32
C GLU A 463 2.48 -1.09 2.02
N SER A 464 2.86 -0.84 3.24
CA SER A 464 3.73 -1.72 4.03
C SER A 464 2.96 -2.67 4.94
N VAL A 465 1.67 -2.41 5.18
CA VAL A 465 0.84 -3.24 6.07
C VAL A 465 0.51 -4.58 5.42
N ARG A 466 0.81 -5.66 6.14
CA ARG A 466 0.58 -7.06 5.74
C ARG A 466 0.07 -7.87 6.92
N VAL A 467 -0.54 -8.99 6.60
CA VAL A 467 -0.73 -10.09 7.54
C VAL A 467 0.39 -11.08 7.33
N VAL A 468 1.16 -11.38 8.37
CA VAL A 468 2.25 -12.37 8.33
C VAL A 468 1.79 -13.62 9.06
N ALA A 469 1.85 -14.76 8.39
CA ALA A 469 1.60 -16.06 9.01
C ALA A 469 2.83 -16.51 9.80
N LEU A 470 2.63 -16.86 11.07
CA LEU A 470 3.71 -17.25 11.98
C LEU A 470 3.79 -18.76 12.14
N SER A 471 5.00 -19.30 12.15
CA SER A 471 5.29 -20.66 12.60
C SER A 471 5.76 -20.70 14.04
N GLU A 472 6.41 -19.62 14.51
CA GLU A 472 7.01 -19.57 15.85
C GLU A 472 7.02 -18.15 16.39
N VAL A 473 6.73 -18.02 17.68
CA VAL A 473 7.00 -16.84 18.49
C VAL A 473 8.10 -17.23 19.48
N GLY A 474 9.27 -16.63 19.35
CA GLY A 474 10.41 -16.89 20.20
C GLY A 474 10.43 -16.01 21.46
N SER A 475 11.59 -15.40 21.76
CA SER A 475 11.73 -14.54 22.93
C SER A 475 10.91 -13.25 22.79
N ILE A 476 10.21 -12.90 23.86
CA ILE A 476 9.52 -11.62 24.04
C ILE A 476 10.24 -10.88 25.17
N GLY A 477 10.65 -9.65 24.93
CA GLY A 477 11.35 -8.86 25.93
C GLY A 477 11.05 -7.38 25.83
N TYR A 478 11.35 -6.64 26.89
CA TYR A 478 11.20 -5.19 26.96
C TYR A 478 12.55 -4.53 27.19
N ASP A 479 12.88 -3.56 26.35
CA ASP A 479 14.05 -2.69 26.56
C ASP A 479 13.61 -1.42 27.29
N PRO A 480 14.01 -1.24 28.57
CA PRO A 480 13.62 -0.07 29.33
C PRO A 480 14.34 1.21 28.89
N ALA A 481 15.50 1.13 28.22
CA ALA A 481 16.22 2.29 27.74
C ALA A 481 15.52 2.91 26.52
N GLU A 482 15.06 2.07 25.60
CA GLU A 482 14.32 2.46 24.40
C GLU A 482 12.81 2.50 24.63
N GLN A 483 12.32 2.05 25.78
CA GLN A 483 10.90 1.86 26.11
C GLN A 483 10.18 1.06 25.00
N CYS A 484 10.76 -0.02 24.55
CA CYS A 484 10.31 -0.80 23.42
C CYS A 484 10.16 -2.29 23.79
N LEU A 485 9.03 -2.89 23.38
CA LEU A 485 8.87 -4.33 23.38
C LEU A 485 9.44 -4.87 22.09
N GLU A 486 10.29 -5.90 22.20
CA GLU A 486 10.84 -6.65 21.09
C GLU A 486 10.44 -8.12 21.20
N ALA A 487 10.04 -8.72 20.07
CA ALA A 487 9.80 -10.15 19.98
C ALA A 487 10.41 -10.73 18.71
N HIS A 488 11.08 -11.87 18.85
CA HIS A 488 11.57 -12.61 17.71
C HIS A 488 10.49 -13.55 17.18
N VAL A 489 10.19 -13.45 15.91
CA VAL A 489 9.17 -14.28 15.25
C VAL A 489 9.75 -14.96 14.01
N ARG A 490 9.18 -16.10 13.63
CA ARG A 490 9.44 -16.75 12.36
C ARG A 490 8.16 -16.84 11.56
N ASP A 491 8.25 -16.59 10.27
CA ASP A 491 7.12 -16.78 9.37
C ASP A 491 6.88 -18.28 9.06
N ALA A 492 5.87 -18.55 8.25
CA ALA A 492 5.52 -19.93 7.87
C ALA A 492 6.60 -20.64 7.03
N ALA A 493 7.51 -19.90 6.38
CA ALA A 493 8.66 -20.43 5.65
C ALA A 493 9.92 -20.54 6.52
N GLY A 494 9.88 -20.11 7.79
CA GLY A 494 11.01 -20.14 8.73
C GLY A 494 11.90 -18.90 8.68
N THR A 495 11.55 -17.87 7.91
CA THR A 495 12.31 -16.61 7.87
C THR A 495 12.11 -15.82 9.16
N SER A 496 13.21 -15.38 9.77
CA SER A 496 13.19 -14.63 11.03
C SER A 496 12.84 -13.15 10.80
N ALA A 497 12.05 -12.59 11.70
CA ALA A 497 11.77 -11.17 11.80
C ALA A 497 11.76 -10.71 13.25
N VAL A 498 11.96 -9.42 13.47
CA VAL A 498 11.84 -8.78 14.78
C VAL A 498 10.55 -7.96 14.79
N LEU A 499 9.71 -8.21 15.76
CA LEU A 499 8.54 -7.41 16.04
C LEU A 499 8.95 -6.33 17.06
N THR A 500 8.64 -5.06 16.77
CA THR A 500 8.98 -3.94 17.65
C THR A 500 7.77 -3.08 17.94
N SER A 501 7.58 -2.69 19.19
CA SER A 501 6.51 -1.77 19.58
C SER A 501 6.98 -0.86 20.72
N ALA A 502 7.06 0.43 20.45
CA ALA A 502 7.42 1.41 21.45
C ALA A 502 6.24 1.69 22.40
N TYR A 503 6.55 2.00 23.65
CA TYR A 503 5.56 2.51 24.60
C TYR A 503 4.98 3.85 24.11
N ARG A 504 3.67 4.00 24.27
CA ARG A 504 2.96 5.22 23.91
C ARG A 504 1.97 5.58 25.00
N PRO A 505 2.05 6.81 25.56
CA PRO A 505 1.16 7.24 26.64
C PRO A 505 -0.31 7.20 26.27
N GLU A 506 -0.63 7.44 25.00
CA GLU A 506 -2.00 7.37 24.47
C GLU A 506 -2.57 5.94 24.42
N CYS A 507 -1.73 4.92 24.55
CA CYS A 507 -2.12 3.51 24.54
C CYS A 507 -1.37 2.73 25.63
N PRO A 508 -1.57 3.04 26.92
CA PRO A 508 -0.72 2.53 28.00
C PRO A 508 -0.77 1.01 28.14
N GLY A 509 -1.90 0.36 27.87
CA GLY A 509 -2.03 -1.11 27.92
C GLY A 509 -1.56 -1.85 26.67
N ALA A 510 -1.04 -1.14 25.65
CA ALA A 510 -0.75 -1.75 24.35
C ALA A 510 0.37 -2.81 24.43
N LEU A 511 1.45 -2.55 25.15
CA LEU A 511 2.58 -3.47 25.26
C LEU A 511 2.20 -4.73 26.05
N ASP A 512 1.43 -4.59 27.11
CA ASP A 512 0.93 -5.71 27.92
C ASP A 512 0.06 -6.63 27.06
N ALA A 513 -0.94 -6.05 26.37
CA ALA A 513 -1.83 -6.80 25.48
C ALA A 513 -1.10 -7.47 24.31
N LEU A 514 -0.06 -6.83 23.79
CA LEU A 514 0.79 -7.39 22.72
C LEU A 514 1.58 -8.60 23.23
N ALA A 515 2.24 -8.46 24.39
CA ALA A 515 3.00 -9.55 25.01
C ALA A 515 2.11 -10.76 25.33
N ASP A 516 0.93 -10.51 25.91
CA ASP A 516 -0.05 -11.55 26.24
C ASP A 516 -0.55 -12.26 24.98
N ALA A 517 -0.88 -11.51 23.91
CA ALA A 517 -1.34 -12.10 22.65
C ALA A 517 -0.26 -12.96 21.99
N LEU A 518 0.99 -12.50 22.00
CA LEU A 518 2.13 -13.25 21.47
C LEU A 518 2.37 -14.54 22.26
N GLY A 519 2.28 -14.47 23.61
CA GLY A 519 2.44 -15.63 24.50
C GLY A 519 1.26 -16.61 24.46
N SER A 520 0.09 -16.18 23.97
CA SER A 520 -1.15 -16.99 23.91
C SER A 520 -1.34 -17.77 22.59
N GLY A 521 -0.27 -18.06 21.87
CA GLY A 521 -0.31 -18.86 20.65
C GLY A 521 -0.73 -18.03 19.41
N ALA A 522 -0.08 -16.91 19.21
CA ALA A 522 -0.25 -16.08 18.01
C ALA A 522 0.03 -16.89 16.73
N THR A 523 -0.91 -16.86 15.79
CA THR A 523 -0.79 -17.55 14.50
C THR A 523 -0.53 -16.59 13.35
N HIS A 524 -1.02 -15.35 13.44
CA HIS A 524 -0.82 -14.32 12.43
C HIS A 524 -0.66 -12.95 13.10
N ILE A 525 0.14 -12.10 12.49
CA ILE A 525 0.29 -10.70 12.89
C ILE A 525 -0.04 -9.82 11.69
N SER A 526 -0.89 -8.82 11.90
CA SER A 526 -0.99 -7.70 10.99
C SER A 526 -0.05 -6.59 11.46
N GLY A 527 0.68 -5.99 10.53
CA GLY A 527 1.61 -4.92 10.87
C GLY A 527 2.27 -4.30 9.65
N SER A 528 2.98 -3.20 9.88
CA SER A 528 3.83 -2.58 8.88
C SER A 528 5.14 -3.36 8.81
N VAL A 529 5.42 -3.96 7.65
CA VAL A 529 6.63 -4.76 7.41
C VAL A 529 7.64 -3.90 6.65
N HIS A 530 8.85 -3.80 7.18
CA HIS A 530 9.92 -3.03 6.56
C HIS A 530 11.29 -3.63 6.89
N ARG A 531 12.34 -3.12 6.24
CA ARG A 531 13.72 -3.46 6.56
C ARG A 531 14.31 -2.41 7.49
N SER A 532 15.00 -2.85 8.52
CA SER A 532 15.79 -2.02 9.40
C SER A 532 16.95 -2.83 9.97
N GLY A 533 18.10 -2.21 10.13
CA GLY A 533 19.24 -2.84 10.77
C GLY A 533 19.73 -4.14 10.11
N GLY A 534 19.52 -4.32 8.80
CA GLY A 534 19.87 -5.54 8.08
C GLY A 534 18.86 -6.69 8.27
N GLY A 535 17.81 -6.50 9.06
CA GLY A 535 16.74 -7.48 9.32
C GLY A 535 15.39 -7.05 8.81
N ILE A 536 14.41 -7.90 9.00
CA ILE A 536 13.00 -7.62 8.74
C ILE A 536 12.37 -7.22 10.06
N VAL A 537 11.70 -6.07 10.06
CA VAL A 537 11.00 -5.53 11.23
C VAL A 537 9.51 -5.46 10.94
N ILE A 538 8.71 -5.81 11.93
CA ILE A 538 7.25 -5.73 11.90
C ILE A 538 6.80 -4.79 13.02
N ASP A 539 6.19 -3.65 12.65
CA ASP A 539 5.45 -2.81 13.61
C ASP A 539 4.03 -3.35 13.73
N PRO A 540 3.65 -3.99 14.83
CA PRO A 540 2.38 -4.70 14.95
C PRO A 540 1.21 -3.74 15.03
N ILE A 541 0.08 -4.13 14.43
CA ILE A 541 -1.21 -3.44 14.50
C ILE A 541 -2.22 -4.31 15.24
N ALA A 542 -2.25 -5.62 14.95
CA ALA A 542 -3.08 -6.58 15.66
C ALA A 542 -2.51 -8.00 15.54
N VAL A 543 -2.90 -8.87 16.45
CA VAL A 543 -2.45 -10.26 16.56
C VAL A 543 -3.67 -11.18 16.53
N LEU A 544 -3.62 -12.22 15.70
CA LEU A 544 -4.62 -13.29 15.66
C LEU A 544 -4.15 -14.45 16.54
N THR A 545 -4.95 -14.76 17.56
CA THR A 545 -4.77 -15.89 18.45
C THR A 545 -5.96 -16.86 18.32
N PRO A 546 -5.93 -18.05 18.92
CA PRO A 546 -7.09 -18.94 18.99
C PRO A 546 -8.33 -18.30 19.65
N ALA A 547 -8.13 -17.31 20.55
CA ALA A 547 -9.21 -16.56 21.20
C ALA A 547 -9.82 -15.47 20.31
N GLY A 548 -9.14 -15.10 19.22
CA GLY A 548 -9.59 -14.05 18.30
C GLY A 548 -8.51 -13.01 18.00
N VAL A 549 -8.93 -11.86 17.45
CA VAL A 549 -8.03 -10.75 17.11
C VAL A 549 -7.86 -9.82 18.31
N THR A 550 -6.63 -9.65 18.75
CA THR A 550 -6.22 -8.64 19.74
C THR A 550 -5.70 -7.41 19.03
N VAL A 551 -6.23 -6.24 19.34
CA VAL A 551 -5.77 -4.92 18.85
C VAL A 551 -5.10 -4.20 20.02
N PRO A 552 -3.77 -4.18 20.12
CA PRO A 552 -3.05 -3.66 21.28
C PRO A 552 -3.42 -2.21 21.64
N ASP A 553 -3.53 -1.34 20.65
CA ASP A 553 -3.82 0.09 20.85
C ASP A 553 -5.20 0.36 21.45
N LEU A 554 -6.13 -0.58 21.35
CA LEU A 554 -7.48 -0.48 21.93
C LEU A 554 -7.65 -1.28 23.23
N ALA A 555 -6.60 -1.95 23.69
CA ALA A 555 -6.64 -2.79 24.86
C ALA A 555 -6.74 -1.99 26.15
N ALA A 556 -7.37 -2.60 27.16
CA ALA A 556 -7.36 -2.10 28.53
C ALA A 556 -5.96 -2.31 29.14
N GLY A 557 -5.65 -1.50 30.15
CA GLY A 557 -4.42 -1.60 30.90
C GLY A 557 -3.81 -0.23 31.15
N ASP A 558 -2.91 -0.17 32.10
CA ASP A 558 -2.19 1.04 32.52
C ASP A 558 -0.67 0.94 32.25
N GLY A 559 -0.21 -0.15 31.64
CA GLY A 559 1.21 -0.40 31.36
C GLY A 559 2.02 -0.77 32.61
N SER A 560 1.36 -1.23 33.66
CA SER A 560 2.03 -1.58 34.93
C SER A 560 2.51 -3.04 34.99
N THR A 561 2.21 -3.86 34.00
CA THR A 561 2.64 -5.26 33.96
C THR A 561 4.16 -5.36 33.78
N ALA A 562 4.81 -6.13 34.64
CA ALA A 562 6.24 -6.37 34.54
C ALA A 562 6.54 -7.27 33.32
N LEU A 563 7.14 -6.71 32.29
CA LEU A 563 7.62 -7.45 31.13
C LEU A 563 9.03 -7.99 31.38
N ALA A 564 9.34 -9.16 30.83
CA ALA A 564 10.68 -9.71 30.88
C ALA A 564 11.67 -8.78 30.18
N ALA A 565 12.89 -8.65 30.71
CA ALA A 565 13.93 -7.88 30.03
C ALA A 565 14.26 -8.49 28.66
N ALA A 566 14.42 -7.66 27.67
CA ALA A 566 14.90 -8.10 26.35
C ALA A 566 16.30 -8.70 26.50
N GLY A 567 16.53 -9.86 25.90
CA GLY A 567 17.86 -10.43 25.83
C GLY A 567 18.77 -9.49 25.02
N SER A 568 19.87 -9.03 25.61
CA SER A 568 20.83 -8.17 24.91
C SER A 568 21.46 -8.94 23.74
N ARG A 569 20.95 -8.74 22.53
CA ARG A 569 21.62 -9.18 21.31
C ARG A 569 22.55 -8.06 20.89
N SER A 570 23.85 -8.32 20.87
CA SER A 570 24.76 -7.37 20.25
C SER A 570 24.39 -7.22 18.79
N PRO A 571 24.02 -6.01 18.32
CA PRO A 571 23.74 -5.81 16.92
C PRO A 571 24.95 -6.17 16.09
N ASP A 572 24.73 -6.64 14.87
CA ASP A 572 25.82 -6.85 13.92
C ASP A 572 26.69 -5.58 13.82
N PRO A 573 28.03 -5.71 13.85
CA PRO A 573 28.95 -4.56 13.89
C PRO A 573 28.71 -3.53 12.79
N LEU A 574 28.29 -3.95 11.61
CA LEU A 574 28.00 -3.04 10.49
C LEU A 574 26.72 -2.25 10.74
N THR A 575 25.68 -2.90 11.26
CA THR A 575 24.43 -2.25 11.65
C THR A 575 24.68 -1.24 12.76
N ALA A 576 25.38 -1.65 13.81
CA ALA A 576 25.73 -0.76 14.91
C ALA A 576 26.52 0.47 14.45
N ALA A 577 27.45 0.31 13.49
CA ALA A 577 28.19 1.43 12.93
C ALA A 577 27.32 2.38 12.09
N LEU A 578 26.34 1.86 11.33
CA LEU A 578 25.39 2.67 10.56
C LEU A 578 24.44 3.44 11.49
N ASP A 579 23.86 2.77 12.49
CA ASP A 579 22.91 3.35 13.42
C ASP A 579 23.58 4.43 14.28
N GLU A 580 24.79 4.18 14.77
CA GLU A 580 25.57 5.19 15.50
C GLU A 580 25.90 6.40 14.63
N ALA A 581 26.23 6.20 13.34
CA ALA A 581 26.51 7.30 12.42
C ALA A 581 25.25 8.14 12.14
N ILE A 582 24.09 7.49 11.93
CA ILE A 582 22.80 8.17 11.75
C ILE A 582 22.43 8.95 13.01
N SER A 583 22.57 8.34 14.18
CA SER A 583 22.28 8.99 15.47
C SER A 583 23.25 10.16 15.77
N ALA A 584 24.52 10.04 15.42
CA ALA A 584 25.49 11.13 15.56
C ALA A 584 25.13 12.35 14.69
N LEU A 585 24.69 12.12 13.43
CA LEU A 585 24.22 13.20 12.55
C LEU A 585 22.87 13.77 13.02
N ALA A 586 21.99 12.96 13.59
CA ALA A 586 20.74 13.41 14.19
C ALA A 586 20.97 14.31 15.40
N ALA A 587 21.93 13.93 16.27
CA ALA A 587 22.35 14.75 17.40
C ALA A 587 22.94 16.11 16.95
N ALA A 588 23.69 16.11 15.85
CA ALA A 588 24.21 17.35 15.27
C ALA A 588 23.06 18.26 14.74
N ALA A 589 22.08 17.69 14.04
CA ALA A 589 20.91 18.43 13.56
C ALA A 589 20.04 18.94 14.73
N HIS A 590 19.92 18.17 15.81
CA HIS A 590 19.21 18.58 17.02
C HIS A 590 19.85 19.82 17.67
N SER A 591 21.18 19.83 17.80
CA SER A 591 21.93 20.91 18.43
C SER A 591 22.16 22.12 17.52
N GLY A 592 22.06 21.93 16.20
CA GLY A 592 22.35 22.93 15.18
C GLY A 592 23.79 22.92 14.67
N LEU A 593 23.95 23.11 13.35
CA LEU A 593 25.25 23.07 12.68
C LEU A 593 26.05 24.37 12.80
N SER A 594 25.43 25.46 13.25
CA SER A 594 26.13 26.75 13.43
C SER A 594 27.12 26.72 14.58
N ARG A 595 26.84 25.89 15.60
CA ARG A 595 27.70 25.81 16.81
C ARG A 595 27.95 24.36 17.25
N PRO A 596 28.69 23.59 16.44
CA PRO A 596 28.96 22.18 16.78
C PRO A 596 29.82 22.08 18.02
N THR A 597 29.40 21.27 18.99
CA THR A 597 30.14 21.05 20.23
C THR A 597 31.29 20.07 20.02
N ALA A 598 32.32 20.12 20.87
CA ALA A 598 33.42 19.17 20.81
C ALA A 598 32.97 17.70 21.00
N PRO A 599 32.04 17.37 21.92
CA PRO A 599 31.50 16.02 22.03
C PRO A 599 30.82 15.53 20.74
N THR A 600 30.02 16.39 20.07
CA THR A 600 29.38 16.06 18.81
C THR A 600 30.38 15.72 17.71
N ARG A 601 31.43 16.52 17.58
CA ARG A 601 32.53 16.27 16.63
C ARG A 601 33.23 14.93 16.92
N SER A 602 33.59 14.68 18.19
CA SER A 602 34.21 13.44 18.60
C SER A 602 33.35 12.22 18.31
N ARG A 603 32.02 12.33 18.50
CA ARG A 603 31.08 11.26 18.21
C ARG A 603 31.04 10.94 16.73
N ILE A 604 30.98 11.96 15.86
CA ILE A 604 30.99 11.80 14.40
C ILE A 604 32.31 11.19 13.92
N ASP A 605 33.45 11.59 14.47
CA ASP A 605 34.78 11.03 14.11
C ASP A 605 34.90 9.54 14.50
N LYS A 606 34.41 9.18 15.69
CA LYS A 606 34.31 7.77 16.12
C LYS A 606 33.41 6.96 15.18
N ALA A 607 32.25 7.50 14.80
CA ALA A 607 31.36 6.86 13.86
C ALA A 607 32.00 6.67 12.47
N ALA A 608 32.71 7.69 11.96
CA ALA A 608 33.47 7.58 10.71
C ALA A 608 34.56 6.49 10.78
N THR A 609 35.22 6.37 11.93
CA THR A 609 36.21 5.33 12.14
C THR A 609 35.60 3.94 12.21
N ALA A 610 34.45 3.78 12.87
CA ALA A 610 33.70 2.53 12.94
C ALA A 610 33.24 2.09 11.55
N LEU A 611 32.64 2.98 10.75
CA LEU A 611 32.24 2.72 9.37
C LEU A 611 33.43 2.30 8.48
N SER A 612 34.58 2.93 8.66
CA SER A 612 35.78 2.55 7.92
C SER A 612 36.25 1.13 8.25
N ARG A 613 36.18 0.73 9.54
CA ARG A 613 36.55 -0.62 10.01
C ARG A 613 35.60 -1.70 9.50
N THR A 614 34.31 -1.35 9.30
CA THR A 614 33.31 -2.27 8.77
C THR A 614 33.22 -2.29 7.24
N GLY A 615 34.17 -1.62 6.55
CA GLY A 615 34.29 -1.63 5.09
C GLY A 615 33.45 -0.57 4.37
N LEU A 616 32.68 0.28 5.08
CA LEU A 616 31.88 1.35 4.50
C LEU A 616 32.71 2.62 4.23
N ALA A 617 33.77 2.49 3.42
CA ALA A 617 34.74 3.56 3.15
C ALA A 617 34.09 4.85 2.61
N ARG A 618 33.08 4.75 1.75
CA ARG A 618 32.38 5.93 1.20
C ARG A 618 31.61 6.68 2.27
N ALA A 619 30.86 5.97 3.12
CA ALA A 619 30.13 6.57 4.23
C ALA A 619 31.09 7.27 5.22
N ALA A 620 32.18 6.60 5.57
CA ALA A 620 33.23 7.18 6.41
C ALA A 620 33.85 8.45 5.79
N ALA A 621 34.10 8.45 4.47
CA ALA A 621 34.64 9.62 3.77
C ALA A 621 33.64 10.80 3.81
N LEU A 622 32.35 10.56 3.67
CA LEU A 622 31.32 11.61 3.75
C LEU A 622 31.20 12.21 5.15
N LEU A 623 31.29 11.40 6.22
CA LEU A 623 31.34 11.92 7.59
C LEU A 623 32.59 12.77 7.84
N ARG A 624 33.75 12.36 7.34
CA ARG A 624 34.97 13.18 7.43
C ARG A 624 34.87 14.47 6.63
N ALA A 625 34.25 14.43 5.44
CA ALA A 625 33.96 15.65 4.66
C ALA A 625 33.05 16.60 5.43
N PHE A 626 32.04 16.07 6.12
CA PHE A 626 31.20 16.88 7.00
C PHE A 626 31.99 17.48 8.18
N LEU A 627 32.83 16.72 8.87
CA LEU A 627 33.72 17.24 9.93
C LEU A 627 34.58 18.39 9.42
N ASN A 628 35.21 18.22 8.25
CA ASN A 628 36.04 19.28 7.63
C ASN A 628 35.18 20.52 7.28
N ALA A 629 33.94 20.34 6.84
CA ALA A 629 33.03 21.45 6.57
C ALA A 629 32.64 22.22 7.83
N LEU A 630 32.56 21.54 8.99
CA LEU A 630 32.31 22.21 10.28
C LEU A 630 33.47 23.17 10.69
N ASP A 631 34.69 22.92 10.23
CA ASP A 631 35.85 23.79 10.45
C ASP A 631 35.92 24.97 9.45
N GLY A 632 35.20 24.87 8.34
CA GLY A 632 35.09 25.91 7.31
C GLY A 632 34.20 27.07 7.73
N GLN A 633 34.38 28.24 7.06
CA GLN A 633 33.60 29.45 7.35
C GLN A 633 32.22 29.48 6.65
N ALA A 634 31.99 28.70 5.59
CA ALA A 634 30.76 28.75 4.79
C ALA A 634 29.68 27.84 5.40
N GLU A 635 28.61 28.46 5.92
CA GLU A 635 27.48 27.74 6.51
C GLU A 635 26.74 26.84 5.50
N SER A 636 26.62 27.27 4.25
CA SER A 636 26.01 26.46 3.19
C SER A 636 26.77 25.17 2.88
N GLY A 637 28.09 25.18 3.05
CA GLY A 637 28.93 23.99 2.91
C GLY A 637 28.67 22.95 4.00
N ARG A 638 28.40 23.39 5.23
CA ARG A 638 28.08 22.51 6.36
C ARG A 638 26.77 21.75 6.15
N THR A 639 25.72 22.48 5.76
CA THR A 639 24.40 21.91 5.47
C THR A 639 24.47 20.89 4.33
N ALA A 640 25.14 21.25 3.23
CA ALA A 640 25.29 20.37 2.08
C ALA A 640 26.04 19.07 2.43
N ALA A 641 27.16 19.19 3.17
CA ALA A 641 27.95 18.01 3.58
C ALA A 641 27.18 17.10 4.54
N TRP A 642 26.42 17.69 5.49
CA TRP A 642 25.54 16.93 6.38
C TRP A 642 24.46 16.16 5.59
N LEU A 643 23.79 16.83 4.67
CA LEU A 643 22.73 16.23 3.83
C LEU A 643 23.27 15.07 2.98
N GLU A 644 24.46 15.22 2.41
CA GLU A 644 25.07 14.12 1.62
C GLU A 644 25.41 12.91 2.49
N ALA A 645 25.97 13.15 3.66
CA ALA A 645 26.30 12.08 4.60
C ALA A 645 25.02 11.36 5.08
N GLN A 646 24.02 12.14 5.53
CA GLN A 646 22.77 11.59 6.06
C GLN A 646 21.97 10.82 4.98
N LEU A 647 21.85 11.38 3.77
CA LEU A 647 21.21 10.71 2.65
C LEU A 647 21.87 9.37 2.33
N HIS A 648 23.21 9.38 2.25
CA HIS A 648 23.97 8.17 1.95
C HIS A 648 23.79 7.09 3.03
N LEU A 649 23.84 7.48 4.31
CA LEU A 649 23.65 6.55 5.42
C LEU A 649 22.23 5.96 5.46
N LEU A 650 21.18 6.79 5.30
CA LEU A 650 19.80 6.33 5.28
C LEU A 650 19.53 5.35 4.13
N VAL A 651 20.03 5.67 2.93
CA VAL A 651 19.88 4.78 1.76
C VAL A 651 20.69 3.49 1.96
N SER A 652 21.90 3.58 2.50
CA SER A 652 22.74 2.40 2.77
C SER A 652 22.10 1.47 3.81
N SER A 653 21.52 2.05 4.87
CA SER A 653 20.78 1.29 5.89
C SER A 653 19.55 0.58 5.31
N GLU A 654 18.81 1.26 4.42
CA GLU A 654 17.62 0.67 3.76
C GLU A 654 17.99 -0.42 2.75
N LEU A 655 19.02 -0.19 1.92
CA LEU A 655 19.40 -1.11 0.85
C LEU A 655 20.20 -2.31 1.35
N ARG A 656 20.72 -2.24 2.57
CA ARG A 656 21.43 -3.36 3.15
C ARG A 656 20.51 -4.60 3.16
N ALA A 657 20.85 -5.55 2.31
CA ALA A 657 20.25 -6.87 2.41
C ALA A 657 20.85 -7.57 3.64
N ALA A 658 20.02 -8.21 4.44
CA ALA A 658 20.54 -9.27 5.28
C ALA A 658 21.21 -10.28 4.35
N GLU A 659 22.51 -10.40 4.43
CA GLU A 659 23.18 -11.57 3.90
C GLU A 659 22.73 -12.73 4.78
N SER A 660 22.03 -13.67 4.14
CA SER A 660 21.46 -14.88 4.76
C SER A 660 22.57 -15.79 5.27
#